data_ffa7e234396b4ac7df0d6ae1a74fdb21
#
_entry.id   ffa7e234396b4ac7df0d6ae1a74fdb21
#
_cell.length_a   1.000
_cell.length_b   1.000
_cell.length_c   1.000
_cell.angle_alpha   90.00
_cell.angle_beta   90.00
_cell.angle_gamma   90.00
#
_symmetry.space_group_name_H-M   'P 1'
#
loop_
_entity.id
_entity.type
_entity.pdbx_description
1 polymer ?
#
loop_
_entity_poly.entity_id
_entity_poly.type
_entity_poly.pdbx_seq_one_letter_code
_entity_poly.pdbx_strand_id
1 'polypeptide(L)'
;MSVSRRTFLANSALTLTAAKIMPREWKLTPQTPAISASNRNKPYGSGYFGEWIQDEFDLPAFRYTCNQLKDPKAATDVNPGVLASTEHIHQIGNDRLTAIASNYGHVRVRQDEGAPKFLNDYAPERGCFAGGFGYLTDGTSVLSTLYPGNGDTFERLFGVGYFRKKVSGRGYTVDQVIFAPFGDDPALVSQVTIANNGSAEANLRWIEYWGCQMYQFSFRAFMELYAGKNVHEARRDFATRFQHHFRPASGGSGLRESKEFLGRDPAEDRVFQGVVALFGKSPDVFLTPPDPKAPKDANFDDLNPPATFLVSLDAPASGMTTNGKGFFGSGGADHPAGLARELDGDLGQTGPESALLLERKLRLKPGESRTLTFLYGYEVAGTDLESLITKYRRRASSALRESSDQWKRHGLRFSTPEEPWVEREVTWNHYYLRSGFTYDDFFHQHIISQASIYQYVMGFQGAARDPLQHALPFLFSDPDLVKEVLRYTLSEVRPNGSLPYGIVGHGMPMPTSSDNSSDMPLWLIWAVSEYVFATRDVHFLDSETLTRYGESAGRASVRNLLARCYRHLTEDVSTGEHGLMRMLQDDWNDALVNAWTTKAEAKEVVEKSESVLNSAMAAYVFDRYARMLTYAGADDSLTAPIRQKVEDHRRAVRAQWTGQWFRRTWLGPTNGWLGEKCIWIEPQPWAILGGSADEQQTRTLISNIDRELRQVSPIGAIQLSQGSDQVQRGAWHSEPGMQSNGGVWPSLNQTLIWALAGIDGAMAWDEWKKNSFARHAEVYPEVWYGTWSGPDVLNSALSKQPGATTGGTPFGWTDFPVLNMHTHACPLFALSKLIGLDFIESGVSLAPKLPLASFRFETPLLGLIKSSDGYEGWYDPMISNTHSIRLKLPAEEAKNFSRIEINGKRMPARMVDGALEMRGQGGAGTALRWSVRK
;
A
#
# COMPACT_ATOMS: atom_id res chain seq x y z
N MET A 1 29.96 -8.98 -27.75
CA MET A 1 29.47 -7.78 -28.44
C MET A 1 29.30 -6.72 -27.36
N SER A 2 30.01 -5.61 -27.43
CA SER A 2 29.94 -4.54 -26.45
C SER A 2 28.61 -3.80 -26.67
N VAL A 3 27.68 -3.96 -25.76
CA VAL A 3 26.46 -3.12 -25.71
C VAL A 3 26.88 -1.78 -25.16
N SER A 4 26.89 -0.74 -25.99
CA SER A 4 27.26 0.59 -25.56
C SER A 4 26.14 1.21 -24.70
N ARG A 5 26.54 2.10 -23.77
CA ARG A 5 25.59 2.91 -22.96
C ARG A 5 24.51 3.62 -23.80
N ARG A 6 24.82 3.89 -25.08
CA ARG A 6 23.88 4.45 -26.07
C ARG A 6 22.81 3.45 -26.52
N THR A 7 23.10 2.16 -26.59
CA THR A 7 22.14 1.12 -27.02
C THR A 7 21.14 0.77 -25.92
N PHE A 8 21.56 0.85 -24.65
CA PHE A 8 20.67 0.67 -23.51
C PHE A 8 19.60 1.77 -23.41
N LEU A 9 19.97 3.01 -23.68
CA LEU A 9 19.05 4.15 -23.69
C LEU A 9 18.24 4.29 -24.98
N ALA A 10 18.68 3.65 -26.07
CA ALA A 10 18.00 3.75 -27.38
C ALA A 10 16.91 2.70 -27.60
N ASN A 11 16.96 1.55 -26.92
CA ASN A 11 15.96 0.50 -27.07
C ASN A 11 14.67 0.72 -26.23
N SER A 12 14.62 1.75 -25.39
CA SER A 12 13.38 2.20 -24.76
C SER A 12 12.46 3.03 -25.66
N ALA A 13 12.81 3.19 -26.96
CA ALA A 13 12.00 3.88 -27.95
C ALA A 13 11.54 2.91 -29.04
N LEU A 14 10.55 2.08 -28.75
CA LEU A 14 9.74 1.42 -29.78
C LEU A 14 8.81 2.45 -30.41
N THR A 15 9.13 2.83 -31.61
CA THR A 15 8.40 3.78 -32.47
C THR A 15 7.02 3.22 -32.80
N LEU A 16 5.97 3.80 -32.24
CA LEU A 16 4.61 3.69 -32.78
C LEU A 16 4.36 4.88 -33.71
N THR A 17 4.08 4.57 -34.97
CA THR A 17 3.70 5.54 -36.01
C THR A 17 2.35 6.17 -35.66
N ALA A 18 2.36 7.45 -35.31
CA ALA A 18 1.15 8.22 -35.02
C ALA A 18 0.50 8.72 -36.31
N ALA A 19 -0.74 8.34 -36.54
CA ALA A 19 -1.62 8.99 -37.50
C ALA A 19 -2.17 10.30 -36.92
N LYS A 20 -1.96 11.39 -37.66
CA LYS A 20 -2.50 12.74 -37.33
C LYS A 20 -4.03 12.72 -37.38
N ILE A 21 -4.70 12.92 -36.27
CA ILE A 21 -6.11 13.29 -36.22
C ILE A 21 -6.23 14.65 -35.51
N MET A 22 -6.80 15.63 -36.20
CA MET A 22 -7.07 16.96 -35.65
C MET A 22 -8.17 16.92 -34.58
N PRO A 23 -8.13 17.77 -33.54
CA PRO A 23 -9.10 17.76 -32.45
C PRO A 23 -10.43 18.37 -32.89
N ARG A 24 -11.53 17.64 -32.68
CA ARG A 24 -12.88 18.17 -32.64
C ARG A 24 -13.19 18.66 -31.24
N GLU A 25 -13.68 19.87 -31.12
CA GLU A 25 -14.19 20.39 -29.84
C GLU A 25 -15.36 19.54 -29.35
N TRP A 26 -15.16 18.88 -28.21
CA TRP A 26 -16.19 18.12 -27.52
C TRP A 26 -16.62 18.89 -26.29
N LYS A 27 -17.83 19.43 -26.29
CA LYS A 27 -18.51 19.89 -25.08
C LYS A 27 -19.20 18.67 -24.47
N LEU A 28 -18.54 18.06 -23.44
CA LEU A 28 -19.16 17.06 -22.61
C LEU A 28 -19.91 17.76 -21.47
N THR A 29 -21.22 17.66 -21.45
CA THR A 29 -22.03 17.90 -20.26
C THR A 29 -21.81 16.71 -19.31
N PRO A 30 -21.45 16.92 -18.03
CA PRO A 30 -21.33 15.84 -17.05
C PRO A 30 -22.68 15.17 -16.87
N GLN A 31 -22.84 13.96 -17.37
CA GLN A 31 -23.97 13.12 -16.99
C GLN A 31 -23.59 12.43 -15.69
N THR A 32 -24.27 12.78 -14.61
CA THR A 32 -24.26 11.99 -13.38
C THR A 32 -24.88 10.63 -13.70
N PRO A 33 -24.15 9.52 -13.63
CA PRO A 33 -24.74 8.21 -13.90
C PRO A 33 -25.88 7.94 -12.92
N ALA A 34 -27.03 7.52 -13.41
CA ALA A 34 -28.13 7.09 -12.57
C ALA A 34 -27.71 5.80 -11.83
N ILE A 35 -27.92 5.73 -10.52
CA ILE A 35 -27.67 4.55 -9.70
C ILE A 35 -28.41 3.36 -10.35
N SER A 36 -27.67 2.31 -10.65
CA SER A 36 -28.23 1.08 -11.25
C SER A 36 -29.34 0.51 -10.36
N ALA A 37 -30.44 0.08 -10.96
CA ALA A 37 -31.59 -0.49 -10.25
C ALA A 37 -31.24 -1.77 -9.46
N SER A 38 -30.13 -2.45 -9.81
CA SER A 38 -29.62 -3.65 -9.13
C SER A 38 -29.01 -3.38 -7.75
N ASN A 39 -28.61 -2.13 -7.45
CA ASN A 39 -27.95 -1.78 -6.18
C ASN A 39 -28.91 -1.30 -5.09
N ARG A 40 -30.19 -1.10 -5.37
CA ARG A 40 -31.14 -0.47 -4.41
C ARG A 40 -31.36 -1.26 -3.10
N ASN A 41 -31.03 -2.55 -3.07
CA ASN A 41 -31.23 -3.42 -1.91
C ASN A 41 -29.92 -3.85 -1.22
N LYS A 42 -28.78 -3.40 -1.72
CA LYS A 42 -27.47 -3.71 -1.15
C LYS A 42 -26.98 -2.56 -0.26
N PRO A 43 -26.11 -2.84 0.74
CA PRO A 43 -25.42 -1.79 1.49
C PRO A 43 -24.65 -0.85 0.56
N TYR A 44 -24.65 0.43 0.87
CA TYR A 44 -23.96 1.46 0.09
C TYR A 44 -22.49 1.09 -0.20
N GLY A 45 -22.05 1.24 -1.45
CA GLY A 45 -20.69 0.91 -1.89
C GLY A 45 -20.46 -0.57 -2.19
N SER A 46 -21.49 -1.39 -2.32
CA SER A 46 -21.33 -2.83 -2.61
C SER A 46 -20.95 -3.13 -4.06
N GLY A 47 -21.34 -2.29 -5.00
CA GLY A 47 -21.07 -2.53 -6.43
C GLY A 47 -21.78 -3.78 -6.97
N TYR A 48 -21.22 -4.30 -8.08
CA TYR A 48 -21.80 -5.44 -8.79
C TYR A 48 -21.37 -6.80 -8.22
N PHE A 49 -20.12 -6.96 -7.80
CA PHE A 49 -19.46 -8.25 -7.56
C PHE A 49 -19.85 -8.94 -6.25
N GLY A 50 -20.54 -8.26 -5.37
CA GLY A 50 -20.92 -8.80 -4.08
C GLY A 50 -21.69 -7.80 -3.24
N GLU A 51 -21.58 -7.95 -1.95
CA GLU A 51 -22.17 -7.04 -0.97
C GLU A 51 -21.33 -6.95 0.32
N TRP A 52 -21.36 -5.80 0.94
CA TRP A 52 -20.77 -5.61 2.25
C TRP A 52 -21.66 -6.23 3.33
N ILE A 53 -21.05 -6.91 4.27
CA ILE A 53 -21.73 -7.44 5.46
C ILE A 53 -20.89 -7.13 6.71
N GLN A 54 -21.48 -7.24 7.86
CA GLN A 54 -20.80 -7.38 9.14
C GLN A 54 -20.66 -8.86 9.44
N ASP A 55 -19.45 -9.31 9.77
CA ASP A 55 -19.16 -10.71 10.04
C ASP A 55 -19.43 -11.11 11.51
N GLU A 56 -19.12 -12.35 11.86
CA GLU A 56 -19.30 -12.92 13.21
C GLU A 56 -18.33 -12.32 14.27
N PHE A 57 -17.39 -11.48 13.85
CA PHE A 57 -16.44 -10.75 14.72
C PHE A 57 -16.81 -9.27 14.87
N ASP A 58 -17.96 -8.86 14.34
CA ASP A 58 -18.35 -7.43 14.22
C ASP A 58 -17.36 -6.60 13.39
N LEU A 59 -16.76 -7.22 12.37
CA LEU A 59 -15.84 -6.56 11.43
C LEU A 59 -16.47 -6.52 10.04
N PRO A 60 -16.08 -5.55 9.19
CA PRO A 60 -16.55 -5.55 7.81
C PRO A 60 -16.00 -6.75 7.04
N ALA A 61 -16.84 -7.31 6.19
CA ALA A 61 -16.45 -8.33 5.24
C ALA A 61 -17.19 -8.12 3.92
N PHE A 62 -16.56 -8.49 2.81
CA PHE A 62 -17.18 -8.44 1.49
C PHE A 62 -17.57 -9.84 1.05
N ARG A 63 -18.89 -10.10 0.98
CA ARG A 63 -19.43 -11.35 0.44
C ARG A 63 -19.38 -11.28 -1.07
N TYR A 64 -18.44 -12.00 -1.67
CA TYR A 64 -18.26 -12.07 -3.11
C TYR A 64 -19.27 -13.05 -3.72
N THR A 65 -20.16 -12.58 -4.60
CA THR A 65 -21.29 -13.37 -5.14
C THR A 65 -21.21 -13.61 -6.64
N CYS A 66 -20.21 -13.06 -7.33
CA CYS A 66 -20.02 -13.31 -8.76
C CYS A 66 -19.46 -14.72 -8.99
N ASN A 67 -20.28 -15.62 -9.52
CA ASN A 67 -19.94 -17.04 -9.72
C ASN A 67 -19.66 -17.40 -11.19
N GLN A 68 -19.77 -16.47 -12.11
CA GLN A 68 -19.58 -16.71 -13.52
C GLN A 68 -18.18 -16.23 -13.97
N LEU A 69 -17.25 -17.17 -14.16
CA LEU A 69 -15.89 -16.90 -14.63
C LEU A 69 -15.85 -16.29 -16.06
N LYS A 70 -16.95 -16.42 -16.81
CA LYS A 70 -17.12 -15.86 -18.15
C LYS A 70 -18.15 -14.73 -18.21
N ASP A 71 -18.56 -14.20 -17.06
CA ASP A 71 -19.49 -13.07 -17.04
C ASP A 71 -18.81 -11.86 -17.69
N PRO A 72 -19.35 -11.30 -18.78
CA PRO A 72 -18.80 -10.11 -19.43
C PRO A 72 -18.67 -8.92 -18.48
N LYS A 73 -19.49 -8.87 -17.43
CA LYS A 73 -19.43 -7.83 -16.41
C LYS A 73 -18.36 -8.08 -15.34
N ALA A 74 -17.95 -9.32 -15.16
CA ALA A 74 -16.78 -9.65 -14.33
C ALA A 74 -15.47 -9.35 -15.06
N ALA A 75 -15.50 -9.40 -16.39
CA ALA A 75 -14.38 -9.04 -17.27
C ALA A 75 -14.44 -7.56 -17.62
N THR A 76 -14.50 -6.68 -16.64
CA THR A 76 -14.51 -5.22 -16.87
C THR A 76 -13.14 -4.68 -17.22
N ASP A 77 -12.36 -5.45 -17.91
CA ASP A 77 -11.08 -4.99 -18.37
C ASP A 77 -11.26 -4.07 -19.57
N VAL A 78 -11.04 -2.83 -19.32
CA VAL A 78 -11.21 -1.75 -20.27
C VAL A 78 -9.99 -1.54 -21.14
N ASN A 79 -8.94 -2.31 -20.95
CA ASN A 79 -7.77 -2.33 -21.78
C ASN A 79 -7.70 -3.65 -22.58
N PRO A 80 -8.08 -3.67 -23.86
CA PRO A 80 -8.09 -4.90 -24.65
C PRO A 80 -6.71 -5.52 -24.89
N GLY A 81 -5.64 -4.83 -24.55
CA GLY A 81 -4.27 -5.36 -24.59
C GLY A 81 -3.84 -6.07 -23.31
N VAL A 82 -4.60 -5.92 -22.22
CA VAL A 82 -4.40 -6.62 -20.97
C VAL A 82 -5.54 -7.62 -20.83
N LEU A 83 -5.22 -8.83 -20.48
CA LEU A 83 -6.17 -9.92 -20.37
C LEU A 83 -7.37 -9.50 -19.54
N ALA A 84 -8.56 -9.67 -20.09
CA ALA A 84 -9.80 -9.58 -19.33
C ALA A 84 -9.74 -10.59 -18.19
N SER A 85 -9.18 -10.17 -17.08
CA SER A 85 -8.99 -11.03 -15.93
C SER A 85 -10.32 -11.13 -15.17
N THR A 86 -10.83 -12.33 -15.06
CA THR A 86 -11.92 -12.66 -14.15
C THR A 86 -11.38 -13.06 -12.78
N GLU A 87 -10.10 -12.95 -12.57
CA GLU A 87 -9.45 -13.14 -11.28
C GLU A 87 -9.51 -11.86 -10.45
N HIS A 88 -10.32 -11.89 -9.41
CA HIS A 88 -10.47 -10.83 -8.44
C HIS A 88 -9.81 -11.22 -7.13
N ILE A 89 -9.00 -10.35 -6.58
CA ILE A 89 -8.10 -10.69 -5.48
C ILE A 89 -8.40 -9.91 -4.21
N HIS A 90 -8.08 -10.56 -3.09
CA HIS A 90 -8.18 -10.02 -1.74
C HIS A 90 -6.85 -10.26 -1.00
N GLN A 91 -6.40 -9.29 -0.22
CA GLN A 91 -5.19 -9.38 0.57
C GLN A 91 -5.51 -9.88 1.98
N ILE A 92 -4.78 -10.89 2.44
CA ILE A 92 -4.68 -11.28 3.83
C ILE A 92 -3.23 -11.20 4.25
N GLY A 93 -2.95 -10.63 5.42
CA GLY A 93 -1.58 -10.40 5.84
C GLY A 93 -1.48 -10.08 7.33
N ASN A 94 -0.27 -10.06 7.80
CA ASN A 94 0.11 -9.59 9.13
C ASN A 94 1.34 -8.66 8.99
N ASP A 95 2.12 -8.49 10.06
CA ASP A 95 3.27 -7.58 9.99
C ASP A 95 4.48 -8.18 9.23
N ARG A 96 4.46 -9.50 8.87
CA ARG A 96 5.60 -10.21 8.27
C ARG A 96 5.36 -10.75 6.87
N LEU A 97 4.16 -11.20 6.55
CA LEU A 97 3.82 -11.77 5.25
C LEU A 97 2.51 -11.20 4.69
N THR A 98 2.45 -11.17 3.37
CA THR A 98 1.24 -10.80 2.63
C THR A 98 0.79 -11.97 1.77
N ALA A 99 -0.47 -12.37 1.87
CA ALA A 99 -1.04 -13.39 1.02
C ALA A 99 -2.16 -12.82 0.15
N ILE A 100 -2.19 -13.25 -1.10
CA ILE A 100 -3.14 -12.82 -2.12
C ILE A 100 -4.11 -13.97 -2.38
N ALA A 101 -5.32 -13.82 -1.87
CA ALA A 101 -6.40 -14.77 -2.08
C ALA A 101 -7.18 -14.43 -3.36
N SER A 102 -7.45 -15.43 -4.17
CA SER A 102 -8.20 -15.30 -5.42
C SER A 102 -9.66 -15.71 -5.25
N ASN A 103 -10.58 -15.05 -5.98
CA ASN A 103 -11.97 -15.50 -6.11
C ASN A 103 -12.08 -16.93 -6.66
N TYR A 104 -11.02 -17.46 -7.28
CA TYR A 104 -10.94 -18.87 -7.69
C TYR A 104 -10.68 -19.84 -6.52
N GLY A 105 -10.29 -19.32 -5.36
CA GLY A 105 -10.10 -20.12 -4.16
C GLY A 105 -8.65 -20.46 -3.81
N HIS A 106 -7.67 -20.11 -4.64
CA HIS A 106 -6.25 -20.27 -4.32
C HIS A 106 -5.69 -19.08 -3.59
N VAL A 107 -4.52 -19.26 -2.95
CA VAL A 107 -3.78 -18.26 -2.20
C VAL A 107 -2.30 -18.30 -2.59
N ARG A 108 -1.73 -17.15 -2.97
CA ARG A 108 -0.31 -16.93 -3.14
C ARG A 108 0.25 -16.24 -1.91
N VAL A 109 1.41 -16.66 -1.42
CA VAL A 109 2.01 -16.14 -0.18
C VAL A 109 3.33 -15.46 -0.50
N ARG A 110 3.43 -14.18 -0.18
CA ARG A 110 4.59 -13.33 -0.42
C ARG A 110 5.29 -12.98 0.89
N GLN A 111 6.64 -12.88 0.83
CA GLN A 111 7.51 -12.42 1.90
C GLN A 111 8.76 -11.73 1.33
N ASP A 112 9.51 -10.97 2.15
CA ASP A 112 10.66 -10.16 1.72
C ASP A 112 12.00 -10.59 2.32
N GLU A 113 12.03 -11.61 3.19
CA GLU A 113 13.28 -12.08 3.79
C GLU A 113 14.12 -12.83 2.75
N GLY A 114 15.40 -12.47 2.64
CA GLY A 114 16.33 -12.94 1.63
C GLY A 114 16.20 -12.24 0.26
N ALA A 115 15.08 -11.82 -0.14
CA ALA A 115 14.66 -10.94 -1.23
C ALA A 115 13.15 -11.15 -1.48
N PRO A 116 12.43 -10.17 -2.06
CA PRO A 116 11.00 -10.29 -2.32
C PRO A 116 10.65 -11.49 -3.18
N LYS A 117 9.72 -12.32 -2.73
CA LYS A 117 9.24 -13.50 -3.48
C LYS A 117 7.86 -13.96 -3.05
N PHE A 118 7.16 -14.63 -3.96
CA PHE A 118 6.10 -15.56 -3.58
C PHE A 118 6.69 -16.93 -3.28
N LEU A 119 6.20 -17.58 -2.24
CA LEU A 119 6.59 -18.95 -1.87
C LEU A 119 5.96 -19.98 -2.80
N ASN A 120 4.84 -19.62 -3.42
CA ASN A 120 4.07 -20.45 -4.35
C ASN A 120 3.49 -19.58 -5.47
N ASP A 121 3.46 -20.10 -6.69
CA ASP A 121 2.95 -19.40 -7.88
C ASP A 121 1.66 -20.04 -8.41
N TYR A 122 0.85 -19.24 -9.10
CA TYR A 122 -0.28 -19.71 -9.87
C TYR A 122 0.04 -19.63 -11.36
N ALA A 123 0.36 -20.77 -11.94
CA ALA A 123 0.70 -20.96 -13.34
C ALA A 123 0.15 -22.33 -13.81
N PRO A 124 -1.17 -22.43 -14.00
CA PRO A 124 -1.83 -23.70 -14.29
C PRO A 124 -1.29 -24.39 -15.55
N GLU A 125 -0.81 -23.62 -16.53
CA GLU A 125 -0.15 -24.14 -17.73
C GLU A 125 1.18 -24.85 -17.45
N ARG A 126 1.77 -24.63 -16.27
CA ARG A 126 2.98 -25.28 -15.76
C ARG A 126 2.68 -26.29 -14.64
N GLY A 127 1.40 -26.58 -14.39
CA GLY A 127 0.98 -27.47 -13.30
C GLY A 127 1.14 -26.88 -11.88
N CYS A 128 1.26 -25.56 -11.77
CA CYS A 128 1.39 -24.83 -10.51
C CYS A 128 0.07 -24.15 -10.15
N PHE A 129 -0.50 -24.47 -9.00
CA PHE A 129 -1.84 -24.01 -8.60
C PHE A 129 -1.85 -23.18 -7.30
N ALA A 130 -0.73 -22.50 -6.98
CA ALA A 130 -0.56 -21.75 -5.72
C ALA A 130 -0.80 -22.64 -4.47
N GLY A 131 -1.88 -22.38 -3.70
CA GLY A 131 -2.19 -23.20 -2.53
C GLY A 131 -3.42 -22.72 -1.80
N GLY A 132 -3.59 -23.18 -0.55
CA GLY A 132 -4.71 -22.76 0.29
C GLY A 132 -6.05 -23.32 -0.13
N PHE A 133 -6.09 -24.47 -0.77
CA PHE A 133 -7.30 -25.18 -1.09
C PHE A 133 -7.13 -26.70 -0.89
N GLY A 134 -8.21 -27.42 -0.99
CA GLY A 134 -8.15 -28.87 -0.85
C GLY A 134 -9.35 -29.58 -1.44
N TYR A 135 -9.34 -30.90 -1.26
CA TYR A 135 -10.30 -31.82 -1.80
C TYR A 135 -10.88 -32.74 -0.73
N LEU A 136 -12.18 -32.80 -0.66
CA LEU A 136 -12.92 -33.81 0.14
C LEU A 136 -13.36 -34.93 -0.77
N THR A 137 -13.09 -36.18 -0.39
CA THR A 137 -13.60 -37.35 -1.12
C THR A 137 -14.05 -38.43 -0.18
N ASP A 138 -15.15 -39.17 -0.58
CA ASP A 138 -15.61 -40.38 0.03
C ASP A 138 -15.21 -41.64 -0.79
N GLY A 139 -14.34 -41.43 -1.80
CA GLY A 139 -13.93 -42.45 -2.77
C GLY A 139 -14.80 -42.51 -4.03
N THR A 140 -15.97 -41.87 -4.04
CA THR A 140 -16.88 -41.79 -5.19
C THR A 140 -17.19 -40.38 -5.62
N SER A 141 -17.27 -39.47 -4.66
CA SER A 141 -17.58 -38.06 -4.85
C SER A 141 -16.37 -37.19 -4.49
N VAL A 142 -16.28 -36.02 -5.10
CA VAL A 142 -15.26 -35.03 -4.81
C VAL A 142 -15.91 -33.66 -4.63
N LEU A 143 -15.51 -32.93 -3.56
CA LEU A 143 -15.75 -31.51 -3.40
C LEU A 143 -14.41 -30.82 -3.30
N SER A 144 -14.26 -29.68 -3.97
CA SER A 144 -13.04 -28.84 -3.90
C SER A 144 -13.35 -27.45 -3.39
N THR A 145 -12.43 -26.86 -2.63
CA THR A 145 -12.46 -25.44 -2.29
C THR A 145 -11.70 -24.55 -3.31
N LEU A 146 -11.31 -25.13 -4.45
CA LEU A 146 -10.88 -24.43 -5.66
C LEU A 146 -12.06 -24.32 -6.62
N TYR A 147 -12.34 -23.11 -7.11
CA TYR A 147 -13.41 -22.86 -8.08
C TYR A 147 -12.89 -23.02 -9.53
N PRO A 148 -13.67 -23.57 -10.47
CA PRO A 148 -15.05 -24.00 -10.31
C PRO A 148 -15.15 -25.31 -9.52
N GLY A 149 -15.52 -25.18 -8.25
CA GLY A 149 -15.69 -26.34 -7.37
C GLY A 149 -16.76 -27.30 -7.87
N ASN A 150 -16.71 -28.51 -7.39
CA ASN A 150 -17.62 -29.56 -7.74
C ASN A 150 -18.89 -29.54 -6.86
N GLY A 151 -19.15 -28.47 -6.16
CA GLY A 151 -20.27 -28.29 -5.27
C GLY A 151 -21.50 -27.70 -5.95
N ASP A 152 -22.63 -27.78 -5.26
CA ASP A 152 -23.88 -27.15 -5.67
C ASP A 152 -23.81 -25.62 -5.37
N THR A 153 -23.06 -25.24 -4.35
CA THR A 153 -22.83 -23.85 -3.97
C THR A 153 -21.36 -23.58 -3.71
N PHE A 154 -20.90 -22.39 -4.02
CA PHE A 154 -19.56 -21.91 -3.71
C PHE A 154 -19.65 -20.45 -3.22
N GLU A 155 -19.51 -20.25 -1.90
CA GLU A 155 -19.51 -18.95 -1.27
C GLU A 155 -18.09 -18.50 -0.95
N ARG A 156 -17.79 -17.19 -1.10
CA ARG A 156 -16.51 -16.57 -0.78
C ARG A 156 -16.75 -15.34 0.05
N LEU A 157 -15.93 -15.17 1.10
CA LEU A 157 -15.96 -14.02 1.98
C LEU A 157 -14.56 -13.45 2.14
N PHE A 158 -14.38 -12.21 1.73
CA PHE A 158 -13.18 -11.43 1.95
C PHE A 158 -13.33 -10.67 3.26
N GLY A 159 -12.65 -11.12 4.31
CA GLY A 159 -12.78 -10.58 5.66
C GLY A 159 -11.54 -9.83 6.12
N VAL A 160 -11.67 -9.13 7.23
CA VAL A 160 -10.54 -8.49 7.91
C VAL A 160 -9.61 -9.55 8.48
N GLY A 161 -8.47 -9.76 7.83
CA GLY A 161 -7.45 -10.73 8.22
C GLY A 161 -7.68 -12.15 7.73
N TYR A 162 -8.76 -12.44 6.99
CA TYR A 162 -9.06 -13.79 6.54
C TYR A 162 -9.72 -13.86 5.16
N PHE A 163 -9.61 -15.02 4.53
CA PHE A 163 -10.38 -15.45 3.37
C PHE A 163 -11.16 -16.72 3.70
N ARG A 164 -12.48 -16.72 3.51
CA ARG A 164 -13.34 -17.87 3.79
C ARG A 164 -14.00 -18.36 2.51
N LYS A 165 -14.04 -19.68 2.35
CA LYS A 165 -14.70 -20.38 1.26
C LYS A 165 -15.62 -21.44 1.85
N LYS A 166 -16.86 -21.51 1.36
CA LYS A 166 -17.81 -22.53 1.76
C LYS A 166 -18.40 -23.19 0.53
N VAL A 167 -18.20 -24.48 0.44
CA VAL A 167 -18.68 -25.33 -0.65
C VAL A 167 -19.65 -26.37 -0.09
N SER A 168 -20.82 -26.53 -0.73
CA SER A 168 -21.77 -27.57 -0.38
C SER A 168 -22.11 -28.36 -1.63
N GLY A 169 -22.36 -29.67 -1.46
CA GLY A 169 -22.75 -30.56 -2.52
C GLY A 169 -22.57 -32.02 -2.10
N ARG A 170 -23.26 -32.95 -2.80
CA ARG A 170 -23.09 -34.40 -2.64
C ARG A 170 -23.29 -34.89 -1.20
N GLY A 171 -24.12 -34.22 -0.41
CA GLY A 171 -24.37 -34.55 0.99
C GLY A 171 -23.31 -34.03 1.98
N TYR A 172 -22.38 -33.20 1.55
CA TYR A 172 -21.33 -32.65 2.41
C TYR A 172 -21.26 -31.10 2.34
N THR A 173 -20.70 -30.52 3.37
CA THR A 173 -20.27 -29.10 3.37
C THR A 173 -18.81 -29.00 3.83
N VAL A 174 -18.05 -28.24 3.10
CA VAL A 174 -16.67 -27.84 3.47
C VAL A 174 -16.64 -26.34 3.66
N ASP A 175 -16.22 -25.89 4.82
CA ASP A 175 -16.05 -24.49 5.19
C ASP A 175 -14.57 -24.26 5.55
N GLN A 176 -13.81 -23.63 4.65
CA GLN A 176 -12.38 -23.37 4.82
C GLN A 176 -12.14 -21.90 5.06
N VAL A 177 -11.46 -21.58 6.16
CA VAL A 177 -10.98 -20.24 6.50
C VAL A 177 -9.46 -20.23 6.50
N ILE A 178 -8.87 -19.32 5.72
CA ILE A 178 -7.42 -19.07 5.68
C ILE A 178 -7.16 -17.68 6.23
N PHE A 179 -6.28 -17.55 7.19
CA PHE A 179 -5.98 -16.27 7.82
C PHE A 179 -4.49 -16.14 8.20
N ALA A 180 -4.00 -14.90 8.17
CA ALA A 180 -2.74 -14.53 8.76
C ALA A 180 -3.02 -14.08 10.20
N PRO A 181 -2.47 -14.77 11.22
CA PRO A 181 -2.63 -14.34 12.61
C PRO A 181 -2.04 -12.95 12.81
N PHE A 182 -2.78 -12.09 13.51
CA PHE A 182 -2.31 -10.74 13.84
C PHE A 182 -0.95 -10.79 14.57
N GLY A 183 -0.02 -9.95 14.15
CA GLY A 183 1.34 -9.86 14.67
C GLY A 183 2.38 -10.28 13.63
N ASP A 184 3.49 -10.88 14.07
CA ASP A 184 4.70 -11.08 13.29
C ASP A 184 5.05 -12.56 13.03
N ASP A 185 4.07 -13.45 13.02
CA ASP A 185 4.32 -14.87 12.73
C ASP A 185 4.43 -15.14 11.21
N PRO A 186 5.42 -15.91 10.74
CA PRO A 186 5.68 -16.20 9.32
C PRO A 186 4.77 -17.32 8.79
N ALA A 187 3.48 -17.29 9.12
CA ALA A 187 2.58 -18.40 8.80
C ALA A 187 1.13 -17.97 8.57
N LEU A 188 0.44 -18.76 7.77
CA LEU A 188 -1.00 -18.77 7.60
C LEU A 188 -1.60 -19.98 8.32
N VAL A 189 -2.77 -19.81 8.89
CA VAL A 189 -3.59 -20.90 9.43
C VAL A 189 -4.72 -21.19 8.45
N SER A 190 -4.89 -22.46 8.08
CA SER A 190 -6.04 -22.98 7.31
C SER A 190 -6.89 -23.85 8.23
N GLN A 191 -8.12 -23.41 8.51
CA GLN A 191 -9.11 -24.17 9.27
C GLN A 191 -10.18 -24.69 8.33
N VAL A 192 -10.41 -26.00 8.33
CA VAL A 192 -11.32 -26.68 7.43
C VAL A 192 -12.38 -27.42 8.24
N THR A 193 -13.59 -26.91 8.26
CA THR A 193 -14.74 -27.60 8.91
C THR A 193 -15.51 -28.41 7.87
N ILE A 194 -15.57 -29.70 8.07
CA ILE A 194 -16.25 -30.64 7.20
C ILE A 194 -17.49 -31.17 7.91
N ALA A 195 -18.66 -31.09 7.29
CA ALA A 195 -19.94 -31.57 7.81
C ALA A 195 -20.52 -32.66 6.89
N ASN A 196 -21.01 -33.72 7.49
CA ASN A 196 -21.82 -34.75 6.81
C ASN A 196 -23.32 -34.39 6.92
N ASN A 197 -23.90 -33.88 5.85
CA ASN A 197 -25.32 -33.54 5.76
C ASN A 197 -26.15 -34.69 5.19
N GLY A 198 -25.51 -35.82 4.90
CA GLY A 198 -26.19 -37.01 4.40
C GLY A 198 -26.91 -37.80 5.50
N SER A 199 -27.59 -38.89 5.11
CA SER A 199 -28.37 -39.75 6.01
C SER A 199 -27.58 -40.94 6.54
N ALA A 200 -26.36 -41.20 6.03
CA ALA A 200 -25.51 -42.33 6.42
C ALA A 200 -24.16 -41.83 6.97
N GLU A 201 -23.51 -42.65 7.78
CA GLU A 201 -22.15 -42.43 8.23
C GLU A 201 -21.18 -42.48 7.02
N ALA A 202 -20.25 -41.56 6.96
CA ALA A 202 -19.29 -41.39 5.87
C ALA A 202 -17.85 -41.57 6.33
N ASN A 203 -17.06 -42.31 5.55
CA ASN A 203 -15.60 -42.32 5.66
C ASN A 203 -15.05 -41.37 4.62
N LEU A 204 -14.35 -40.32 5.08
CA LEU A 204 -13.94 -39.22 4.26
C LEU A 204 -12.41 -39.03 4.31
N ARG A 205 -11.86 -38.50 3.22
CA ARG A 205 -10.49 -38.05 3.16
C ARG A 205 -10.50 -36.55 2.76
N TRP A 206 -9.76 -35.75 3.52
CA TRP A 206 -9.42 -34.40 3.14
C TRP A 206 -7.97 -34.35 2.69
N ILE A 207 -7.70 -33.73 1.53
CA ILE A 207 -6.36 -33.48 1.02
C ILE A 207 -6.13 -31.96 0.96
N GLU A 208 -5.27 -31.45 1.82
CA GLU A 208 -4.82 -30.04 1.82
C GLU A 208 -3.66 -29.88 0.86
N TYR A 209 -3.70 -28.83 0.00
CA TYR A 209 -2.70 -28.56 -1.04
C TYR A 209 -2.06 -27.19 -0.89
N TRP A 210 -0.72 -27.16 -0.96
CA TRP A 210 0.10 -25.96 -1.10
C TRP A 210 1.27 -26.23 -2.06
N GLY A 211 1.40 -25.42 -3.13
CA GLY A 211 2.48 -25.50 -4.10
C GLY A 211 3.81 -24.98 -3.53
N CYS A 212 4.91 -25.42 -4.13
CA CYS A 212 6.25 -25.02 -3.75
C CYS A 212 6.96 -24.22 -4.85
N GLN A 213 6.30 -23.90 -5.95
CA GLN A 213 6.87 -23.13 -7.04
C GLN A 213 7.08 -21.68 -6.58
N MET A 214 8.33 -21.35 -6.33
CA MET A 214 8.72 -20.01 -5.96
C MET A 214 8.65 -19.04 -7.15
N TYR A 215 8.34 -17.78 -6.89
CA TYR A 215 8.34 -16.71 -7.86
C TYR A 215 9.10 -15.53 -7.26
N GLN A 216 10.35 -15.31 -7.67
CA GLN A 216 11.20 -14.24 -7.15
C GLN A 216 11.08 -12.96 -7.98
N PHE A 217 11.07 -11.82 -7.29
CA PHE A 217 11.19 -10.50 -7.88
C PHE A 217 12.67 -10.13 -8.01
N SER A 218 13.36 -10.78 -8.95
CA SER A 218 14.78 -10.61 -9.14
C SER A 218 15.11 -9.39 -10.00
N PHE A 219 16.29 -8.83 -9.76
CA PHE A 219 16.82 -7.75 -10.58
C PHE A 219 16.96 -8.15 -12.06
N ARG A 220 17.37 -9.39 -12.30
CA ARG A 220 17.49 -9.90 -13.64
C ARG A 220 16.16 -9.87 -14.39
N ALA A 221 15.09 -10.35 -13.77
CA ALA A 221 13.74 -10.32 -14.37
C ALA A 221 13.29 -8.88 -14.63
N PHE A 222 13.61 -7.96 -13.72
CA PHE A 222 13.37 -6.55 -13.91
C PHE A 222 14.11 -5.98 -15.13
N MET A 223 15.39 -6.32 -15.31
CA MET A 223 16.17 -5.91 -16.49
C MET A 223 15.64 -6.53 -17.80
N GLU A 224 15.15 -7.75 -17.76
CA GLU A 224 14.54 -8.40 -18.92
C GLU A 224 13.20 -7.74 -19.32
N LEU A 225 12.45 -7.22 -18.36
CA LEU A 225 11.26 -6.40 -18.62
C LEU A 225 11.61 -5.15 -19.43
N TYR A 226 12.66 -4.43 -19.05
CA TYR A 226 13.17 -3.29 -19.85
C TYR A 226 13.66 -3.68 -21.24
N ALA A 227 14.09 -4.91 -21.42
CA ALA A 227 14.45 -5.45 -22.73
C ALA A 227 13.23 -5.94 -23.55
N GLY A 228 12.01 -5.70 -23.08
CA GLY A 228 10.77 -6.08 -23.75
C GLY A 228 10.45 -7.58 -23.68
N LYS A 229 11.06 -8.31 -22.73
CA LYS A 229 10.79 -9.73 -22.50
C LYS A 229 9.66 -9.92 -21.49
N ASN A 230 9.07 -11.11 -21.51
CA ASN A 230 8.06 -11.50 -20.52
C ASN A 230 8.71 -11.73 -19.14
N VAL A 231 8.48 -10.80 -18.22
CA VAL A 231 9.03 -10.85 -16.86
C VAL A 231 8.56 -12.09 -16.07
N HIS A 232 7.34 -12.53 -16.29
CA HIS A 232 6.79 -13.69 -15.58
C HIS A 232 7.51 -14.98 -16.00
N GLU A 233 7.76 -15.14 -17.29
CA GLU A 233 8.54 -16.27 -17.81
C GLU A 233 9.96 -16.27 -17.24
N ALA A 234 10.64 -15.13 -17.24
CA ALA A 234 11.99 -15.02 -16.70
C ALA A 234 12.07 -15.42 -15.22
N ARG A 235 11.08 -15.01 -14.40
CA ARG A 235 11.01 -15.36 -12.98
C ARG A 235 10.72 -16.83 -12.75
N ARG A 236 9.81 -17.40 -13.53
CA ARG A 236 9.47 -18.81 -13.48
C ARG A 236 10.63 -19.69 -13.93
N ASP A 237 11.39 -19.27 -14.93
CA ASP A 237 12.57 -19.97 -15.37
C ASP A 237 13.70 -19.89 -14.33
N PHE A 238 13.86 -18.76 -13.64
CA PHE A 238 14.80 -18.67 -12.53
C PHE A 238 14.45 -19.66 -11.40
N ALA A 239 13.18 -19.82 -11.08
CA ALA A 239 12.73 -20.76 -10.06
C ALA A 239 13.09 -22.23 -10.38
N THR A 240 13.27 -22.59 -11.66
CA THR A 240 13.70 -23.95 -12.05
C THR A 240 15.18 -24.22 -11.75
N ARG A 241 15.94 -23.20 -11.32
CA ARG A 241 17.35 -23.33 -10.91
C ARG A 241 17.54 -23.82 -9.48
N PHE A 242 16.45 -24.19 -8.82
CA PHE A 242 16.51 -24.72 -7.46
C PHE A 242 16.14 -26.19 -7.42
N GLN A 243 16.92 -26.96 -6.69
CA GLN A 243 16.56 -28.32 -6.32
C GLN A 243 15.79 -28.29 -5.00
N HIS A 244 14.65 -28.96 -4.99
CA HIS A 244 13.80 -29.07 -3.81
C HIS A 244 14.19 -30.29 -2.99
N HIS A 245 14.29 -30.14 -1.68
CA HIS A 245 14.55 -31.22 -0.73
C HIS A 245 13.41 -31.29 0.28
N PHE A 246 12.76 -32.44 0.34
CA PHE A 246 11.61 -32.65 1.19
C PHE A 246 11.91 -33.59 2.35
N ARG A 247 11.34 -33.33 3.50
CA ARG A 247 11.37 -34.22 4.66
C ARG A 247 10.09 -34.11 5.47
N PRO A 248 9.70 -35.17 6.22
CA PRO A 248 8.66 -35.06 7.21
C PRO A 248 9.01 -34.03 8.27
N ALA A 249 7.98 -33.33 8.78
CA ALA A 249 8.09 -32.37 9.87
C ALA A 249 7.19 -32.78 11.04
N SER A 250 7.55 -32.30 12.24
CA SER A 250 6.75 -32.44 13.45
C SER A 250 6.24 -33.87 13.71
N GLY A 251 7.16 -34.85 13.70
CA GLY A 251 6.83 -36.25 14.00
C GLY A 251 5.88 -36.92 13.00
N GLY A 252 5.91 -36.53 11.72
CA GLY A 252 5.02 -37.05 10.67
C GLY A 252 3.68 -36.32 10.56
N SER A 253 3.53 -35.20 11.27
CA SER A 253 2.32 -34.37 11.15
C SER A 253 2.36 -33.43 9.95
N GLY A 254 3.49 -33.32 9.24
CA GLY A 254 3.64 -32.40 8.15
C GLY A 254 4.86 -32.63 7.26
N LEU A 255 5.04 -31.71 6.34
CA LEU A 255 6.13 -31.67 5.37
C LEU A 255 6.91 -30.35 5.51
N ARG A 256 8.22 -30.45 5.32
CA ARG A 256 9.14 -29.33 5.21
C ARG A 256 9.88 -29.41 3.89
N GLU A 257 9.98 -28.29 3.21
CA GLU A 257 10.73 -28.12 1.98
C GLU A 257 11.89 -27.16 2.21
N SER A 258 13.06 -27.48 1.70
CA SER A 258 14.17 -26.53 1.51
C SER A 258 14.63 -26.55 0.06
N LYS A 259 15.26 -25.46 -0.40
CA LYS A 259 15.70 -25.29 -1.78
C LYS A 259 17.20 -25.10 -1.81
N GLU A 260 17.86 -25.75 -2.78
CA GLU A 260 19.28 -25.61 -3.05
C GLU A 260 19.47 -24.99 -4.43
N PHE A 261 20.21 -23.92 -4.51
CA PHE A 261 20.48 -23.24 -5.78
C PHE A 261 21.51 -24.03 -6.59
N LEU A 262 21.16 -24.45 -7.79
CA LEU A 262 21.98 -25.25 -8.70
C LEU A 262 22.97 -24.43 -9.54
N GLY A 263 22.93 -23.12 -9.45
CA GLY A 263 23.74 -22.22 -10.27
C GLY A 263 23.03 -21.70 -11.51
N ARG A 264 23.65 -20.71 -12.14
CA ARG A 264 23.19 -20.14 -13.42
C ARG A 264 23.84 -20.89 -14.58
N ASP A 265 23.16 -20.91 -15.72
CA ASP A 265 23.86 -21.38 -16.90
C ASP A 265 24.93 -20.36 -17.35
N PRO A 266 25.98 -20.80 -18.14
CA PRO A 266 27.08 -19.90 -18.49
C PRO A 266 26.68 -18.68 -19.34
N ALA A 267 25.55 -18.73 -20.04
CA ALA A 267 25.08 -17.59 -20.83
C ALA A 267 24.38 -16.57 -19.92
N GLU A 268 23.57 -17.05 -18.99
CA GLU A 268 22.92 -16.25 -17.97
C GLU A 268 23.93 -15.58 -17.04
N ASP A 269 24.92 -16.33 -16.59
CA ASP A 269 25.97 -15.80 -15.73
C ASP A 269 26.75 -14.67 -16.42
N ARG A 270 27.07 -14.80 -17.70
CA ARG A 270 27.72 -13.72 -18.46
C ARG A 270 26.86 -12.44 -18.55
N VAL A 271 25.55 -12.57 -18.73
CA VAL A 271 24.65 -11.42 -18.74
C VAL A 271 24.60 -10.79 -17.35
N PHE A 272 24.47 -11.60 -16.31
CA PHE A 272 24.44 -11.14 -14.93
C PHE A 272 25.76 -10.44 -14.53
N GLN A 273 26.93 -11.06 -14.82
CA GLN A 273 28.24 -10.46 -14.58
C GLN A 273 28.44 -9.17 -15.38
N GLY A 274 27.88 -9.08 -16.59
CA GLY A 274 27.87 -7.86 -17.39
C GLY A 274 27.08 -6.74 -16.72
N VAL A 275 25.93 -7.06 -16.15
CA VAL A 275 25.08 -6.12 -15.39
C VAL A 275 25.79 -5.68 -14.12
N VAL A 276 26.31 -6.61 -13.31
CA VAL A 276 27.08 -6.31 -12.10
C VAL A 276 28.29 -5.44 -12.42
N ALA A 277 29.04 -5.73 -13.51
CA ALA A 277 30.17 -4.90 -13.92
C ALA A 277 29.75 -3.51 -14.39
N LEU A 278 28.57 -3.36 -15.00
CA LEU A 278 28.04 -2.08 -15.44
C LEU A 278 27.65 -1.19 -14.25
N PHE A 279 26.96 -1.75 -13.25
CA PHE A 279 26.46 -1.03 -12.08
C PHE A 279 27.47 -1.04 -10.93
N GLY A 280 28.31 -2.07 -10.80
CA GLY A 280 29.28 -2.20 -9.70
C GLY A 280 30.50 -1.28 -9.79
N LYS A 281 30.62 -0.45 -10.84
CA LYS A 281 31.68 0.53 -10.98
C LYS A 281 31.44 1.84 -10.22
N SER A 282 30.23 2.06 -9.75
CA SER A 282 29.89 3.19 -8.89
C SER A 282 29.65 2.65 -7.48
N PRO A 283 30.41 3.10 -6.48
CA PRO A 283 30.19 2.68 -5.08
C PRO A 283 28.81 3.08 -4.56
N ASP A 284 28.11 3.98 -5.27
CA ASP A 284 26.80 4.50 -4.89
C ASP A 284 25.65 3.72 -5.54
N VAL A 285 25.92 2.65 -6.29
CA VAL A 285 24.88 1.92 -7.04
C VAL A 285 24.18 0.86 -6.20
N PHE A 286 24.87 0.33 -5.17
CA PHE A 286 24.29 -0.71 -4.30
C PHE A 286 24.37 -0.29 -2.85
N LEU A 287 23.31 -0.58 -2.12
CA LEU A 287 23.36 -0.52 -0.67
C LEU A 287 24.28 -1.64 -0.17
N THR A 288 25.10 -1.33 0.82
CA THR A 288 26.01 -2.30 1.43
C THR A 288 25.20 -3.33 2.23
N PRO A 289 25.39 -4.66 2.00
CA PRO A 289 24.68 -5.66 2.77
C PRO A 289 25.03 -5.60 4.26
N PRO A 290 24.14 -6.13 5.13
CA PRO A 290 24.40 -6.20 6.59
C PRO A 290 25.70 -6.95 6.93
N ASP A 291 25.98 -8.04 6.20
CA ASP A 291 27.26 -8.74 6.25
C ASP A 291 28.17 -8.21 5.13
N PRO A 292 29.26 -7.50 5.46
CA PRO A 292 30.22 -7.01 4.47
C PRO A 292 30.88 -8.11 3.65
N LYS A 293 30.82 -9.37 4.12
CA LYS A 293 31.36 -10.53 3.42
C LYS A 293 30.36 -11.21 2.51
N ALA A 294 29.06 -10.81 2.56
CA ALA A 294 28.05 -11.35 1.67
C ALA A 294 28.44 -11.03 0.20
N PRO A 295 28.23 -11.99 -0.71
CA PRO A 295 28.39 -11.70 -2.14
C PRO A 295 27.52 -10.53 -2.56
N LYS A 296 28.03 -9.62 -3.39
CA LYS A 296 27.25 -8.47 -3.91
C LYS A 296 26.01 -8.89 -4.70
N ASP A 297 26.05 -10.08 -5.28
CA ASP A 297 24.93 -10.67 -6.00
C ASP A 297 23.78 -11.15 -5.09
N ALA A 298 24.02 -11.31 -3.78
CA ALA A 298 22.94 -11.57 -2.82
C ALA A 298 21.93 -10.41 -2.70
N ASN A 299 22.26 -9.23 -3.21
CA ASN A 299 21.35 -8.10 -3.26
C ASN A 299 20.35 -8.17 -4.44
N PHE A 300 20.53 -9.10 -5.38
CA PHE A 300 19.69 -9.21 -6.57
C PHE A 300 18.71 -10.37 -6.48
N ASP A 301 19.17 -11.51 -6.05
CA ASP A 301 18.42 -12.75 -6.06
C ASP A 301 18.62 -13.47 -4.73
N ASP A 302 17.56 -14.01 -4.17
CA ASP A 302 17.67 -14.89 -3.03
C ASP A 302 18.14 -16.28 -3.48
N LEU A 303 19.40 -16.58 -3.23
CA LEU A 303 19.99 -17.88 -3.56
C LEU A 303 19.81 -18.93 -2.46
N ASN A 304 19.34 -18.51 -1.28
CA ASN A 304 19.06 -19.37 -0.13
C ASN A 304 17.68 -19.07 0.46
N PRO A 305 16.60 -19.26 -0.32
CA PRO A 305 15.27 -18.92 0.14
C PRO A 305 14.91 -19.73 1.39
N PRO A 306 14.14 -19.12 2.32
CA PRO A 306 13.76 -19.80 3.56
C PRO A 306 12.97 -21.07 3.26
N ALA A 307 13.16 -22.08 4.10
CA ALA A 307 12.40 -23.32 4.00
C ALA A 307 10.92 -23.08 4.25
N THR A 308 10.07 -23.74 3.48
CA THR A 308 8.62 -23.72 3.64
C THR A 308 8.10 -24.97 4.33
N PHE A 309 6.96 -24.89 4.97
CA PHE A 309 6.35 -26.02 5.65
C PHE A 309 4.83 -26.04 5.54
N LEU A 310 4.26 -27.25 5.63
CA LEU A 310 2.82 -27.48 5.82
C LEU A 310 2.66 -28.52 6.92
N VAL A 311 1.91 -28.23 7.98
CA VAL A 311 1.73 -29.12 9.14
C VAL A 311 0.27 -29.22 9.54
N SER A 312 -0.21 -30.43 9.80
CA SER A 312 -1.50 -30.68 10.45
C SER A 312 -1.33 -30.50 11.97
N LEU A 313 -2.15 -29.62 12.57
CA LEU A 313 -2.00 -29.26 13.98
C LEU A 313 -2.73 -30.18 14.94
N ASP A 314 -3.87 -30.73 14.53
CA ASP A 314 -4.79 -31.49 15.39
C ASP A 314 -4.44 -32.99 15.51
N ALA A 315 -3.82 -33.59 14.49
CA ALA A 315 -3.31 -34.96 14.54
C ALA A 315 -2.28 -35.20 13.41
N PRO A 316 -1.51 -36.30 13.44
CA PRO A 316 -0.63 -36.67 12.33
C PRO A 316 -1.39 -36.82 11.01
N ALA A 317 -0.71 -36.52 9.90
CA ALA A 317 -1.25 -36.78 8.57
C ALA A 317 -1.46 -38.30 8.38
N SER A 318 -2.56 -38.69 7.74
CA SER A 318 -2.82 -40.10 7.40
C SER A 318 -2.09 -40.53 6.12
N GLY A 319 -1.66 -39.57 5.31
CA GLY A 319 -0.85 -39.71 4.10
C GLY A 319 -0.24 -38.37 3.72
N MET A 320 0.83 -38.44 2.94
CA MET A 320 1.48 -37.23 2.43
C MET A 320 2.19 -37.52 1.11
N THR A 321 2.33 -36.51 0.26
CA THR A 321 3.16 -36.61 -0.96
C THR A 321 3.65 -35.23 -1.38
N THR A 322 4.76 -35.19 -2.09
CA THR A 322 5.30 -34.00 -2.73
C THR A 322 5.23 -34.06 -4.25
N ASN A 323 4.74 -35.19 -4.78
CA ASN A 323 4.56 -35.43 -6.20
C ASN A 323 3.26 -34.78 -6.72
N GLY A 324 3.25 -33.47 -6.89
CA GLY A 324 2.11 -32.72 -7.42
C GLY A 324 1.77 -33.19 -8.84
N LYS A 325 2.74 -33.51 -9.67
CA LYS A 325 2.54 -34.02 -11.04
C LYS A 325 1.73 -35.32 -11.03
N GLY A 326 2.13 -36.28 -10.22
CA GLY A 326 1.42 -37.53 -10.07
C GLY A 326 0.04 -37.39 -9.43
N PHE A 327 -0.10 -36.46 -8.49
CA PHE A 327 -1.38 -36.16 -7.85
C PHE A 327 -2.40 -35.55 -8.82
N PHE A 328 -2.05 -34.50 -9.55
CA PHE A 328 -2.97 -33.87 -10.49
C PHE A 328 -3.16 -34.72 -11.74
N GLY A 329 -2.11 -35.31 -12.27
CA GLY A 329 -2.17 -36.14 -13.47
C GLY A 329 -2.79 -35.41 -14.66
N SER A 330 -3.48 -36.16 -15.52
CA SER A 330 -4.14 -35.59 -16.71
C SER A 330 -5.43 -34.83 -16.39
N GLY A 331 -5.98 -34.97 -15.19
CA GLY A 331 -7.22 -34.30 -14.77
C GLY A 331 -6.98 -32.88 -14.25
N GLY A 332 -5.73 -32.48 -14.02
CA GLY A 332 -5.38 -31.17 -13.48
C GLY A 332 -5.98 -30.91 -12.10
N ALA A 333 -6.13 -29.64 -11.77
CA ALA A 333 -6.69 -29.22 -10.48
C ALA A 333 -8.21 -29.47 -10.35
N ASP A 334 -8.93 -29.60 -11.46
CA ASP A 334 -10.37 -29.82 -11.43
C ASP A 334 -10.73 -31.29 -11.07
N HIS A 335 -9.93 -32.23 -11.53
CA HIS A 335 -10.16 -33.69 -11.35
C HIS A 335 -8.84 -34.44 -11.09
N PRO A 336 -8.16 -34.19 -9.94
CA PRO A 336 -6.87 -34.83 -9.68
C PRO A 336 -6.94 -36.35 -9.67
N ALA A 337 -6.07 -36.96 -10.49
CA ALA A 337 -6.01 -38.43 -10.58
C ALA A 337 -5.63 -39.11 -9.26
N GLY A 338 -4.84 -38.41 -8.42
CA GLY A 338 -4.42 -38.87 -7.10
C GLY A 338 -5.54 -39.05 -6.06
N LEU A 339 -6.73 -38.47 -6.31
CA LEU A 339 -7.89 -38.67 -5.44
C LEU A 339 -8.44 -40.11 -5.44
N ALA A 340 -8.13 -40.90 -6.47
CA ALA A 340 -8.57 -42.31 -6.57
C ALA A 340 -7.91 -43.24 -5.54
N ARG A 341 -6.82 -42.85 -4.91
CA ARG A 341 -6.04 -43.62 -3.94
C ARG A 341 -5.57 -42.77 -2.77
N GLU A 342 -5.15 -43.40 -1.69
CA GLU A 342 -4.47 -42.73 -0.57
C GLU A 342 -3.11 -42.15 -1.04
N LEU A 343 -2.67 -41.11 -0.38
CA LEU A 343 -1.36 -40.54 -0.67
C LEU A 343 -0.25 -41.52 -0.27
N ASP A 344 0.69 -41.73 -1.17
CA ASP A 344 1.61 -42.89 -1.17
C ASP A 344 2.94 -42.67 -0.40
N GLY A 345 3.13 -41.49 0.20
CA GLY A 345 4.36 -41.14 0.90
C GLY A 345 5.54 -40.80 -0.03
N ASP A 346 5.29 -40.58 -1.34
CA ASP A 346 6.31 -40.14 -2.27
C ASP A 346 6.73 -38.69 -1.95
N LEU A 347 7.98 -38.57 -1.47
CA LEU A 347 8.63 -37.28 -1.17
C LEU A 347 9.66 -36.89 -2.22
N GLY A 348 9.54 -37.44 -3.44
CA GLY A 348 10.39 -37.12 -4.56
C GLY A 348 10.11 -35.72 -5.16
N GLN A 349 11.11 -35.15 -5.77
CA GLN A 349 10.99 -33.90 -6.50
C GLN A 349 10.36 -34.10 -7.87
N THR A 350 9.40 -33.30 -8.23
CA THR A 350 8.76 -33.31 -9.56
C THR A 350 8.90 -31.99 -10.33
N GLY A 351 9.98 -31.25 -10.05
CA GLY A 351 10.26 -29.95 -10.65
C GLY A 351 9.23 -28.89 -10.24
N PRO A 352 8.76 -28.04 -11.16
CA PRO A 352 7.80 -26.98 -10.86
C PRO A 352 6.47 -27.47 -10.26
N GLU A 353 6.09 -28.72 -10.52
CA GLU A 353 4.87 -29.35 -10.05
C GLU A 353 5.02 -29.95 -8.64
N SER A 354 6.18 -29.74 -7.96
CA SER A 354 6.36 -30.16 -6.56
C SER A 354 5.43 -29.38 -5.63
N ALA A 355 4.89 -30.06 -4.63
CA ALA A 355 3.91 -29.49 -3.73
C ALA A 355 3.96 -30.14 -2.34
N LEU A 356 3.36 -29.49 -1.36
CA LEU A 356 3.09 -30.02 -0.05
C LEU A 356 1.64 -30.48 0.02
N LEU A 357 1.42 -31.80 0.06
CA LEU A 357 0.08 -32.41 0.13
C LEU A 357 -0.03 -33.24 1.39
N LEU A 358 -1.03 -32.95 2.22
CA LEU A 358 -1.33 -33.71 3.44
C LEU A 358 -2.74 -34.30 3.38
N GLU A 359 -2.87 -35.59 3.67
CA GLU A 359 -4.13 -36.26 3.78
C GLU A 359 -4.57 -36.45 5.24
N ARG A 360 -5.87 -36.24 5.50
CA ARG A 360 -6.51 -36.54 6.79
C ARG A 360 -7.75 -37.37 6.57
N LYS A 361 -7.84 -38.52 7.25
CA LYS A 361 -8.99 -39.40 7.25
C LYS A 361 -9.98 -39.01 8.36
N LEU A 362 -11.26 -39.04 8.04
CA LEU A 362 -12.35 -38.67 8.93
C LEU A 362 -13.46 -39.72 8.85
N ARG A 363 -14.13 -39.93 9.96
CA ARG A 363 -15.38 -40.67 10.00
C ARG A 363 -16.44 -39.83 10.67
N LEU A 364 -17.49 -39.48 9.93
CA LEU A 364 -18.55 -38.58 10.38
C LEU A 364 -19.92 -39.24 10.29
N LYS A 365 -20.66 -39.19 11.39
CA LYS A 365 -22.09 -39.61 11.43
C LYS A 365 -22.94 -38.56 10.74
N PRO A 366 -24.20 -38.89 10.37
CA PRO A 366 -25.16 -37.93 9.90
C PRO A 366 -25.29 -36.72 10.83
N GLY A 367 -25.18 -35.52 10.28
CA GLY A 367 -25.20 -34.24 11.05
C GLY A 367 -23.94 -33.92 11.85
N GLU A 368 -22.94 -34.83 11.85
CA GLU A 368 -21.66 -34.54 12.53
C GLU A 368 -20.76 -33.62 11.68
N SER A 369 -20.01 -32.75 12.35
CA SER A 369 -18.94 -31.94 11.73
C SER A 369 -17.63 -32.04 12.51
N ARG A 370 -16.52 -31.86 11.78
CA ARG A 370 -15.18 -31.81 12.37
C ARG A 370 -14.32 -30.74 11.70
N THR A 371 -13.57 -30.03 12.51
CA THR A 371 -12.57 -29.05 12.03
C THR A 371 -11.18 -29.66 12.03
N LEU A 372 -10.48 -29.51 10.91
CA LEU A 372 -9.06 -29.76 10.73
C LEU A 372 -8.33 -28.44 10.69
N THR A 373 -7.11 -28.39 11.24
CA THR A 373 -6.33 -27.17 11.24
C THR A 373 -4.93 -27.44 10.69
N PHE A 374 -4.52 -26.63 9.72
CA PHE A 374 -3.21 -26.71 9.10
C PHE A 374 -2.46 -25.38 9.28
N LEU A 375 -1.14 -25.46 9.34
CA LEU A 375 -0.23 -24.33 9.39
C LEU A 375 0.68 -24.38 8.17
N TYR A 376 0.66 -23.33 7.34
CA TYR A 376 1.55 -23.16 6.20
C TYR A 376 2.36 -21.89 6.39
N GLY A 377 3.65 -21.93 6.08
CA GLY A 377 4.52 -20.77 6.22
C GLY A 377 5.96 -21.04 5.83
N TYR A 378 6.85 -20.21 6.34
CA TYR A 378 8.27 -20.35 6.11
C TYR A 378 9.07 -20.22 7.42
N GLU A 379 10.31 -20.73 7.41
CA GLU A 379 11.19 -20.68 8.58
C GLU A 379 12.01 -19.40 8.57
N VAL A 380 11.78 -18.54 9.55
CA VAL A 380 12.64 -17.37 9.76
C VAL A 380 14.00 -17.83 10.31
N ALA A 381 15.09 -17.25 9.84
CA ALA A 381 16.43 -17.55 10.31
C ALA A 381 16.54 -17.44 11.84
N GLY A 382 17.03 -18.50 12.48
CA GLY A 382 17.21 -18.56 13.93
C GLY A 382 15.93 -18.83 14.74
N THR A 383 14.78 -19.09 14.10
CA THR A 383 13.54 -19.50 14.78
C THR A 383 13.39 -21.02 14.80
N ASP A 384 12.66 -21.52 15.81
CA ASP A 384 12.33 -22.93 15.96
C ASP A 384 10.92 -23.23 15.44
N LEU A 385 10.84 -24.00 14.37
CA LEU A 385 9.57 -24.42 13.76
C LEU A 385 8.66 -25.16 14.76
N GLU A 386 9.21 -26.00 15.62
CA GLU A 386 8.42 -26.76 16.59
C GLU A 386 7.78 -25.84 17.66
N SER A 387 8.45 -24.77 18.03
CA SER A 387 7.89 -23.74 18.90
C SER A 387 6.68 -23.06 18.27
N LEU A 388 6.77 -22.69 16.99
CA LEU A 388 5.66 -22.12 16.22
C LEU A 388 4.48 -23.10 16.10
N ILE A 389 4.75 -24.34 15.74
CA ILE A 389 3.74 -25.41 15.67
C ILE A 389 3.06 -25.62 17.02
N THR A 390 3.83 -25.68 18.11
CA THR A 390 3.30 -25.85 19.46
C THR A 390 2.42 -24.67 19.88
N LYS A 391 2.81 -23.45 19.54
CA LYS A 391 1.99 -22.24 19.76
C LYS A 391 0.60 -22.40 19.13
N TYR A 392 0.55 -22.79 17.84
CA TYR A 392 -0.72 -22.89 17.11
C TYR A 392 -1.52 -24.14 17.45
N ARG A 393 -0.90 -25.25 17.83
CA ARG A 393 -1.64 -26.42 18.37
C ARG A 393 -2.47 -26.05 19.59
N ARG A 394 -1.92 -25.24 20.49
CA ARG A 394 -2.62 -24.80 21.72
C ARG A 394 -3.75 -23.81 21.43
N ARG A 395 -3.67 -23.10 20.32
CA ARG A 395 -4.59 -21.99 19.97
C ARG A 395 -5.45 -22.28 18.74
N ALA A 396 -5.44 -23.50 18.22
CA ALA A 396 -6.06 -23.84 16.96
C ALA A 396 -7.55 -23.41 16.90
N SER A 397 -8.31 -23.60 17.97
CA SER A 397 -9.74 -23.23 18.03
C SER A 397 -10.02 -21.75 18.29
N SER A 398 -9.06 -20.99 18.80
CA SER A 398 -9.26 -19.58 19.21
C SER A 398 -8.50 -18.58 18.35
N ALA A 399 -7.50 -19.04 17.59
CA ALA A 399 -6.55 -18.15 16.90
C ALA A 399 -7.21 -17.14 15.94
N LEU A 400 -8.25 -17.55 15.20
CA LEU A 400 -8.99 -16.65 14.31
C LEU A 400 -9.70 -15.55 15.09
N ARG A 401 -10.44 -15.90 16.15
CA ARG A 401 -11.13 -14.93 17.00
C ARG A 401 -10.15 -13.99 17.70
N GLU A 402 -9.08 -14.52 18.24
CA GLU A 402 -8.01 -13.73 18.87
C GLU A 402 -7.40 -12.73 17.89
N SER A 403 -7.15 -13.17 16.65
CA SER A 403 -6.64 -12.31 15.58
C SER A 403 -7.66 -11.20 15.23
N SER A 404 -8.95 -11.58 15.05
CA SER A 404 -10.02 -10.60 14.76
C SER A 404 -10.21 -9.59 15.89
N ASP A 405 -10.11 -10.02 17.15
CA ASP A 405 -10.16 -9.13 18.32
C ASP A 405 -8.96 -8.17 18.38
N GLN A 406 -7.78 -8.59 17.91
CA GLN A 406 -6.61 -7.72 17.78
C GLN A 406 -6.81 -6.68 16.66
N TRP A 407 -7.28 -7.10 15.49
CA TRP A 407 -7.63 -6.18 14.41
C TRP A 407 -8.62 -5.10 14.86
N LYS A 408 -9.62 -5.49 15.66
CA LYS A 408 -10.61 -4.56 16.20
C LYS A 408 -10.02 -3.56 17.21
N ARG A 409 -9.05 -3.99 18.03
CA ARG A 409 -8.43 -3.15 19.09
C ARG A 409 -7.37 -2.19 18.58
N HIS A 410 -6.57 -2.63 17.59
CA HIS A 410 -5.43 -1.85 17.08
C HIS A 410 -5.77 -0.97 15.88
N GLY A 411 -7.05 -0.85 15.53
CA GLY A 411 -7.50 -0.07 14.38
C GLY A 411 -7.69 1.42 14.65
N LEU A 412 -7.53 2.22 13.59
CA LEU A 412 -8.11 3.55 13.52
C LEU A 412 -9.60 3.40 13.19
N ARG A 413 -10.47 4.02 13.99
CA ARG A 413 -11.92 3.98 13.78
C ARG A 413 -12.50 5.38 13.68
N PHE A 414 -13.42 5.53 12.75
CA PHE A 414 -14.25 6.73 12.65
C PHE A 414 -15.71 6.33 12.41
N SER A 415 -16.61 6.86 13.21
CA SER A 415 -18.03 6.58 13.05
C SER A 415 -18.87 7.84 13.20
N THR A 416 -19.95 7.89 12.46
CA THR A 416 -20.99 8.91 12.57
C THR A 416 -22.35 8.32 12.22
N PRO A 417 -23.43 8.69 12.96
CA PRO A 417 -24.77 8.20 12.67
C PRO A 417 -25.31 8.64 11.29
N GLU A 418 -24.84 9.79 10.79
CA GLU A 418 -25.29 10.33 9.50
C GLU A 418 -24.80 9.50 8.30
N GLU A 419 -23.63 8.84 8.44
CA GLU A 419 -22.97 8.09 7.36
C GLU A 419 -22.40 6.76 7.90
N PRO A 420 -23.23 5.78 8.27
CA PRO A 420 -22.77 4.55 8.94
C PRO A 420 -21.76 3.72 8.14
N TRP A 421 -21.79 3.84 6.79
CA TRP A 421 -20.85 3.15 5.92
C TRP A 421 -19.39 3.62 6.08
N VAL A 422 -19.16 4.80 6.64
CA VAL A 422 -17.81 5.37 6.84
C VAL A 422 -17.01 4.54 7.84
N GLU A 423 -17.63 4.03 8.89
CA GLU A 423 -16.94 3.17 9.86
C GLU A 423 -16.39 1.90 9.20
N ARG A 424 -17.18 1.29 8.32
CA ARG A 424 -16.75 0.15 7.51
C ARG A 424 -15.55 0.51 6.62
N GLU A 425 -15.64 1.62 5.89
CA GLU A 425 -14.59 2.09 4.97
C GLU A 425 -13.26 2.33 5.71
N VAL A 426 -13.33 3.02 6.84
CA VAL A 426 -12.15 3.36 7.65
C VAL A 426 -11.52 2.11 8.27
N THR A 427 -12.33 1.21 8.83
CA THR A 427 -11.85 -0.06 9.39
C THR A 427 -11.19 -0.92 8.31
N TRP A 428 -11.79 -0.98 7.14
CA TRP A 428 -11.29 -1.75 5.99
C TRP A 428 -9.98 -1.19 5.45
N ASN A 429 -9.89 0.12 5.28
CA ASN A 429 -8.67 0.78 4.83
C ASN A 429 -7.51 0.59 5.80
N HIS A 430 -7.75 0.71 7.11
CA HIS A 430 -6.72 0.47 8.12
C HIS A 430 -6.21 -0.97 8.10
N TYR A 431 -7.12 -1.94 7.95
CA TYR A 431 -6.76 -3.34 7.79
C TYR A 431 -5.89 -3.57 6.56
N TYR A 432 -6.35 -3.12 5.39
CA TYR A 432 -5.60 -3.32 4.13
C TYR A 432 -4.21 -2.72 4.19
N LEU A 433 -4.12 -1.51 4.72
CA LEU A 433 -2.85 -0.82 4.86
C LEU A 433 -1.88 -1.61 5.75
N ARG A 434 -2.33 -2.05 6.95
CA ARG A 434 -1.48 -2.83 7.85
C ARG A 434 -1.11 -4.21 7.30
N SER A 435 -2.04 -4.89 6.65
CA SER A 435 -1.78 -6.21 6.05
C SER A 435 -0.79 -6.17 4.87
N GLY A 436 -0.36 -4.97 4.44
CA GLY A 436 0.68 -4.75 3.45
C GLY A 436 2.10 -4.67 4.03
N PHE A 437 2.27 -4.72 5.35
CA PHE A 437 3.59 -4.80 5.95
C PHE A 437 4.24 -6.15 5.66
N THR A 438 5.56 -6.11 5.53
CA THR A 438 6.44 -7.29 5.49
C THR A 438 7.73 -6.97 6.23
N TYR A 439 8.45 -8.00 6.67
CA TYR A 439 9.77 -7.82 7.26
C TYR A 439 10.85 -7.99 6.19
N ASP A 440 11.77 -7.04 6.14
CA ASP A 440 12.93 -7.06 5.25
C ASP A 440 14.21 -7.26 6.08
N ASP A 441 14.87 -8.40 5.90
CA ASP A 441 16.06 -8.76 6.68
C ASP A 441 17.35 -8.09 6.19
N PHE A 442 17.35 -7.47 5.00
CA PHE A 442 18.44 -6.62 4.56
C PHE A 442 18.46 -5.30 5.32
N PHE A 443 17.31 -4.71 5.55
CA PHE A 443 17.15 -3.46 6.31
C PHE A 443 16.98 -3.71 7.82
N HIS A 444 16.65 -4.93 8.24
CA HIS A 444 16.23 -5.29 9.60
C HIS A 444 15.05 -4.45 10.10
N GLN A 445 14.08 -4.20 9.23
CA GLN A 445 12.92 -3.37 9.50
C GLN A 445 11.66 -4.01 8.93
N HIS A 446 10.52 -3.73 9.56
CA HIS A 446 9.25 -3.87 8.87
C HIS A 446 9.13 -2.73 7.86
N ILE A 447 8.68 -3.07 6.67
CA ILE A 447 8.49 -2.13 5.57
C ILE A 447 7.05 -2.19 5.06
N ILE A 448 6.61 -1.09 4.49
CA ILE A 448 5.34 -1.02 3.77
C ILE A 448 5.59 -0.44 2.38
N SER A 449 5.45 -1.28 1.38
CA SER A 449 5.66 -0.86 0.00
C SER A 449 4.42 -0.16 -0.57
N GLN A 450 4.56 0.39 -1.79
CA GLN A 450 3.41 0.89 -2.54
C GLN A 450 2.48 -0.23 -3.01
N ALA A 451 2.95 -1.48 -2.99
CA ALA A 451 2.23 -2.68 -3.42
C ALA A 451 1.75 -2.62 -4.88
N SER A 452 0.59 -3.19 -5.23
CA SER A 452 0.07 -3.27 -6.59
C SER A 452 1.12 -3.71 -7.63
N ILE A 453 1.08 -3.14 -8.82
CA ILE A 453 2.03 -3.40 -9.92
C ILE A 453 3.49 -3.16 -9.52
N TYR A 454 3.78 -2.17 -8.68
CA TYR A 454 5.15 -1.84 -8.26
C TYR A 454 5.82 -3.02 -7.58
N GLN A 455 5.15 -3.62 -6.62
CA GLN A 455 5.69 -4.71 -5.83
C GLN A 455 5.44 -6.08 -6.48
N TYR A 456 4.23 -6.32 -7.01
CA TYR A 456 3.84 -7.65 -7.46
C TYR A 456 4.25 -7.96 -8.91
N VAL A 457 4.52 -6.94 -9.70
CA VAL A 457 5.01 -7.10 -11.07
C VAL A 457 6.45 -6.64 -11.22
N MET A 458 6.80 -5.46 -10.69
CA MET A 458 8.13 -4.87 -10.86
C MET A 458 9.15 -5.32 -9.82
N GLY A 459 8.71 -5.76 -8.63
CA GLY A 459 9.59 -6.11 -7.51
C GLY A 459 10.24 -4.90 -6.85
N PHE A 460 9.53 -3.80 -6.81
CA PHE A 460 9.96 -2.47 -6.45
C PHE A 460 9.12 -1.95 -5.28
N GLN A 461 9.73 -1.33 -4.27
CA GLN A 461 9.04 -0.94 -3.05
C GLN A 461 8.15 0.30 -3.22
N GLY A 462 8.25 1.01 -4.32
CA GLY A 462 7.68 2.32 -4.57
C GLY A 462 8.77 3.40 -4.54
N ALA A 463 8.44 4.63 -4.94
CA ALA A 463 9.33 5.75 -4.74
C ALA A 463 9.62 5.94 -3.25
N ALA A 464 10.80 6.45 -2.88
CA ALA A 464 11.20 6.58 -1.46
C ALA A 464 10.21 7.41 -0.61
N ARG A 465 9.38 8.25 -1.25
CA ARG A 465 8.29 9.01 -0.60
C ARG A 465 7.07 8.17 -0.25
N ASP A 466 6.81 7.05 -0.94
CA ASP A 466 5.57 6.30 -0.81
C ASP A 466 5.46 5.56 0.52
N PRO A 467 6.47 4.78 0.96
CA PRO A 467 6.45 4.17 2.30
C PRO A 467 6.24 5.18 3.42
N LEU A 468 6.77 6.41 3.27
CA LEU A 468 6.61 7.47 4.25
C LEU A 468 5.14 7.93 4.36
N GLN A 469 4.47 8.11 3.22
CA GLN A 469 3.05 8.48 3.19
C GLN A 469 2.16 7.36 3.75
N HIS A 470 2.49 6.10 3.43
CA HIS A 470 1.76 4.94 3.93
C HIS A 470 1.92 4.75 5.44
N ALA A 471 3.06 5.13 6.00
CA ALA A 471 3.33 5.01 7.43
C ALA A 471 2.59 6.07 8.27
N LEU A 472 2.31 7.26 7.73
CA LEU A 472 1.72 8.36 8.51
C LEU A 472 0.41 7.99 9.25
N PRO A 473 -0.55 7.23 8.70
CA PRO A 473 -1.73 6.80 9.45
C PRO A 473 -1.42 5.93 10.67
N PHE A 474 -0.30 5.20 10.66
CA PHE A 474 0.11 4.36 11.79
C PHE A 474 0.72 5.13 12.95
N LEU A 475 0.98 6.44 12.79
CA LEU A 475 1.29 7.31 13.94
C LEU A 475 0.22 7.20 15.02
N PHE A 476 -1.01 6.91 14.64
CA PHE A 476 -2.16 6.87 15.54
C PHE A 476 -2.34 5.51 16.24
N SER A 477 -1.83 4.42 15.66
CA SER A 477 -2.05 3.06 16.17
C SER A 477 -0.76 2.32 16.54
N ASP A 478 0.28 2.43 15.73
CA ASP A 478 1.49 1.61 15.80
C ASP A 478 2.75 2.45 15.48
N PRO A 479 3.09 3.43 16.32
CA PRO A 479 4.22 4.33 16.06
C PRO A 479 5.58 3.62 16.00
N ASP A 480 5.73 2.42 16.56
CA ASP A 480 6.94 1.61 16.44
C ASP A 480 7.14 1.11 15.00
N LEU A 481 6.07 0.67 14.32
CA LEU A 481 6.14 0.33 12.90
C LEU A 481 6.48 1.55 12.04
N VAL A 482 5.95 2.73 12.37
CA VAL A 482 6.34 3.98 11.70
C VAL A 482 7.83 4.24 11.86
N LYS A 483 8.37 4.05 13.07
CA LYS A 483 9.79 4.23 13.36
C LYS A 483 10.68 3.31 12.54
N GLU A 484 10.23 2.09 12.29
CA GLU A 484 10.94 1.14 11.43
C GLU A 484 10.93 1.57 9.97
N VAL A 485 9.78 1.99 9.42
CA VAL A 485 9.69 2.55 8.06
C VAL A 485 10.58 3.79 7.90
N LEU A 486 10.62 4.67 8.90
CA LEU A 486 11.53 5.83 8.88
C LEU A 486 12.99 5.40 8.84
N ARG A 487 13.38 4.39 9.64
CA ARG A 487 14.76 3.87 9.63
C ARG A 487 15.11 3.18 8.32
N TYR A 488 14.16 2.49 7.70
CA TYR A 488 14.31 1.94 6.36
C TYR A 488 14.71 3.05 5.37
N THR A 489 13.90 4.10 5.25
CA THR A 489 14.17 5.21 4.32
C THR A 489 15.41 6.01 4.71
N LEU A 490 15.66 6.25 6.01
CA LEU A 490 16.88 6.92 6.50
C LEU A 490 18.16 6.16 6.11
N SER A 491 18.12 4.83 6.05
CA SER A 491 19.28 4.02 5.66
C SER A 491 19.62 4.16 4.17
N GLU A 492 18.72 4.66 3.36
CA GLU A 492 18.90 4.95 1.94
C GLU A 492 19.50 6.35 1.66
N VAL A 493 19.64 7.19 2.67
CA VAL A 493 20.19 8.54 2.50
C VAL A 493 21.66 8.47 2.06
N ARG A 494 21.93 9.02 0.89
CA ARG A 494 23.27 9.11 0.31
C ARG A 494 24.17 10.07 1.07
N PRO A 495 25.50 10.00 0.92
CA PRO A 495 26.43 10.92 1.60
C PRO A 495 26.15 12.41 1.33
N ASN A 496 25.67 12.76 0.14
CA ASN A 496 25.28 14.12 -0.22
C ASN A 496 23.87 14.49 0.28
N GLY A 497 23.12 13.56 0.87
CA GLY A 497 21.77 13.81 1.38
C GLY A 497 20.62 13.55 0.40
N SER A 498 20.92 13.14 -0.83
CA SER A 498 19.89 12.67 -1.76
C SER A 498 19.39 11.26 -1.38
N LEU A 499 18.26 10.88 -1.94
CA LEU A 499 17.71 9.52 -1.84
C LEU A 499 17.68 8.87 -3.22
N PRO A 500 17.76 7.54 -3.34
CA PRO A 500 17.41 6.88 -4.59
C PRO A 500 15.92 7.07 -4.87
N TYR A 501 15.52 6.84 -6.12
CA TYR A 501 14.08 6.84 -6.43
C TYR A 501 13.33 5.78 -5.61
N GLY A 502 13.89 4.59 -5.50
CA GLY A 502 13.36 3.52 -4.66
C GLY A 502 14.27 2.29 -4.71
N ILE A 503 13.86 1.22 -4.04
CA ILE A 503 14.60 -0.03 -3.93
C ILE A 503 13.91 -1.14 -4.71
N VAL A 504 14.67 -1.84 -5.54
CA VAL A 504 14.25 -3.04 -6.28
C VAL A 504 14.88 -4.26 -5.62
N GLY A 505 14.11 -5.31 -5.46
CA GLY A 505 14.61 -6.54 -4.86
C GLY A 505 15.09 -6.30 -3.43
N HIS A 506 16.32 -6.72 -3.13
CA HIS A 506 16.90 -6.73 -1.80
C HIS A 506 18.10 -5.77 -1.72
N GLY A 507 17.83 -4.51 -1.44
CA GLY A 507 18.87 -3.49 -1.23
C GLY A 507 19.48 -2.89 -2.50
N MET A 508 18.83 -2.97 -3.66
CA MET A 508 19.32 -2.37 -4.88
C MET A 508 18.52 -1.11 -5.25
N PRO A 509 19.16 0.06 -5.37
CA PRO A 509 18.51 1.26 -5.89
C PRO A 509 17.97 1.04 -7.31
N MET A 510 16.74 1.48 -7.56
CA MET A 510 16.11 1.36 -8.85
C MET A 510 16.87 2.17 -9.92
N PRO A 511 17.36 1.56 -11.00
CA PRO A 511 18.01 2.28 -12.08
C PRO A 511 16.94 2.95 -12.97
N THR A 512 16.60 4.19 -12.67
CA THR A 512 15.59 4.97 -13.39
C THR A 512 16.11 6.31 -13.84
N SER A 513 15.42 6.93 -14.81
CA SER A 513 15.64 8.32 -15.17
C SER A 513 15.27 9.30 -14.05
N SER A 514 14.46 8.88 -13.11
CA SER A 514 14.00 9.67 -11.96
C SER A 514 14.90 9.52 -10.70
N ASP A 515 16.08 8.93 -10.82
CA ASP A 515 17.02 8.77 -9.69
C ASP A 515 17.55 10.11 -9.12
N ASN A 516 17.33 11.21 -9.82
CA ASN A 516 17.65 12.55 -9.39
C ASN A 516 16.40 13.42 -9.21
N SER A 517 15.35 12.85 -8.59
CA SER A 517 14.15 13.56 -8.20
C SER A 517 14.43 14.53 -7.06
N SER A 518 13.83 15.71 -7.10
CA SER A 518 14.13 16.78 -6.14
C SER A 518 13.25 16.76 -4.89
N ASP A 519 12.22 15.91 -4.80
CA ASP A 519 11.23 15.95 -3.73
C ASP A 519 11.48 14.95 -2.59
N MET A 520 12.17 13.84 -2.84
CA MET A 520 12.29 12.72 -1.89
C MET A 520 12.74 13.14 -0.48
N PRO A 521 13.78 14.00 -0.31
CA PRO A 521 14.19 14.43 1.02
C PRO A 521 13.15 15.31 1.75
N LEU A 522 12.27 16.02 1.01
CA LEU A 522 11.17 16.79 1.63
C LEU A 522 10.21 15.85 2.39
N TRP A 523 9.84 14.74 1.77
CA TRP A 523 8.94 13.76 2.36
C TRP A 523 9.53 13.13 3.62
N LEU A 524 10.83 12.79 3.60
CA LEU A 524 11.51 12.22 4.76
C LEU A 524 11.57 13.20 5.93
N ILE A 525 11.95 14.46 5.68
CA ILE A 525 11.99 15.51 6.71
C ILE A 525 10.59 15.72 7.30
N TRP A 526 9.56 15.75 6.46
CA TRP A 526 8.18 15.89 6.92
C TRP A 526 7.73 14.70 7.78
N ALA A 527 7.92 13.47 7.30
CA ALA A 527 7.48 12.27 8.02
C ALA A 527 8.16 12.13 9.40
N VAL A 528 9.48 12.39 9.48
CA VAL A 528 10.20 12.38 10.77
C VAL A 528 9.67 13.49 11.69
N SER A 529 9.37 14.67 11.16
CA SER A 529 8.81 15.77 11.96
C SER A 529 7.43 15.41 12.52
N GLU A 530 6.56 14.80 11.72
CA GLU A 530 5.24 14.34 12.17
C GLU A 530 5.38 13.25 13.25
N TYR A 531 6.30 12.28 13.06
CA TYR A 531 6.59 11.24 14.06
C TYR A 531 7.01 11.85 15.40
N VAL A 532 7.99 12.75 15.41
CA VAL A 532 8.49 13.38 16.64
C VAL A 532 7.39 14.18 17.35
N PHE A 533 6.60 14.93 16.60
CA PHE A 533 5.50 15.71 17.19
C PHE A 533 4.34 14.84 17.68
N ALA A 534 3.99 13.75 17.00
CA ALA A 534 2.93 12.88 17.43
C ALA A 534 3.30 12.06 18.66
N THR A 535 4.48 11.46 18.67
CA THR A 535 4.95 10.53 19.69
C THR A 535 5.65 11.19 20.87
N ARG A 536 6.17 12.41 20.69
CA ARG A 536 7.06 13.13 21.63
C ARG A 536 8.46 12.50 21.78
N ASP A 537 8.79 11.52 20.94
CA ASP A 537 10.09 10.82 20.96
C ASP A 537 11.19 11.68 20.30
N VAL A 538 11.65 12.73 21.01
CA VAL A 538 12.80 13.56 20.55
C VAL A 538 14.10 12.78 20.55
N HIS A 539 14.23 11.72 21.36
CA HIS A 539 15.42 10.87 21.41
C HIS A 539 15.65 10.11 20.10
N PHE A 540 14.60 9.92 19.30
CA PHE A 540 14.74 9.33 17.97
C PHE A 540 15.73 10.14 17.11
N LEU A 541 15.74 11.46 17.22
CA LEU A 541 16.66 12.32 16.45
C LEU A 541 18.14 12.04 16.73
N ASP A 542 18.46 11.62 17.96
CA ASP A 542 19.83 11.34 18.38
C ASP A 542 20.17 9.85 18.31
N SER A 543 19.18 9.00 17.99
CA SER A 543 19.39 7.57 17.77
C SER A 543 20.18 7.33 16.47
N GLU A 544 21.04 6.33 16.49
CA GLU A 544 21.81 5.93 15.33
C GLU A 544 21.01 5.02 14.40
N THR A 545 21.10 5.29 13.11
CA THR A 545 20.54 4.48 12.03
C THR A 545 21.69 3.98 11.16
N LEU A 546 21.56 2.75 10.66
CA LEU A 546 22.48 2.22 9.66
C LEU A 546 22.44 3.07 8.39
N THR A 547 23.62 3.41 7.87
CA THR A 547 23.78 4.00 6.54
C THR A 547 24.42 2.97 5.65
N ARG A 548 23.86 2.75 4.47
CA ARG A 548 24.24 1.63 3.62
C ARG A 548 24.91 2.06 2.32
N TYR A 549 25.07 3.35 2.10
CA TYR A 549 25.86 3.86 0.97
C TYR A 549 27.33 4.04 1.31
N GLY A 550 28.19 3.73 0.35
CA GLY A 550 29.63 3.83 0.47
C GLY A 550 30.33 2.47 0.50
N GLU A 551 31.62 2.47 0.77
CA GLU A 551 32.45 1.25 0.77
C GLU A 551 32.17 0.32 1.95
N SER A 552 31.54 0.84 3.00
CA SER A 552 31.15 0.07 4.18
C SER A 552 29.88 0.65 4.79
N ALA A 553 29.05 -0.25 5.35
CA ALA A 553 27.93 0.17 6.17
C ALA A 553 28.44 0.97 7.38
N GLY A 554 27.87 2.16 7.59
CA GLY A 554 28.18 3.05 8.71
C GLY A 554 26.98 3.28 9.60
N ARG A 555 27.13 4.20 10.54
CA ARG A 555 26.04 4.68 11.40
C ARG A 555 26.06 6.21 11.41
N ALA A 556 24.87 6.79 11.43
CA ALA A 556 24.68 8.21 11.61
C ALA A 556 23.44 8.48 12.44
N SER A 557 23.41 9.55 13.21
CA SER A 557 22.20 9.94 13.90
C SER A 557 21.14 10.42 12.89
N VAL A 558 19.87 10.19 13.21
CA VAL A 558 18.73 10.69 12.41
C VAL A 558 18.88 12.18 12.16
N ARG A 559 19.24 12.96 13.19
CA ARG A 559 19.50 14.40 13.09
C ARG A 559 20.54 14.74 12.00
N ASN A 560 21.63 13.99 11.95
CA ASN A 560 22.67 14.21 10.93
C ASN A 560 22.20 13.85 9.52
N LEU A 561 21.41 12.79 9.38
CA LEU A 561 20.83 12.40 8.09
C LEU A 561 19.84 13.45 7.59
N LEU A 562 18.95 13.95 8.44
CA LEU A 562 18.03 15.05 8.08
C LEU A 562 18.78 16.34 7.72
N ALA A 563 19.87 16.65 8.43
CA ALA A 563 20.70 17.81 8.10
C ALA A 563 21.39 17.65 6.74
N ARG A 564 21.79 16.43 6.35
CA ARG A 564 22.29 16.14 4.99
C ARG A 564 21.17 16.35 3.95
N CYS A 565 19.98 15.80 4.20
CA CYS A 565 18.82 16.00 3.32
C CYS A 565 18.49 17.48 3.13
N TYR A 566 18.44 18.24 4.21
CA TYR A 566 18.18 19.68 4.16
C TYR A 566 19.26 20.44 3.36
N ARG A 567 20.54 20.13 3.55
CA ARG A 567 21.65 20.72 2.77
C ARG A 567 21.53 20.35 1.30
N HIS A 568 21.27 19.10 0.98
CA HIS A 568 21.05 18.67 -0.40
C HIS A 568 19.95 19.51 -1.08
N LEU A 569 18.81 19.69 -0.41
CA LEU A 569 17.72 20.51 -0.95
C LEU A 569 18.09 21.97 -1.15
N THR A 570 18.90 22.54 -0.26
CA THR A 570 19.23 23.99 -0.27
C THR A 570 20.49 24.34 -1.05
N GLU A 571 21.43 23.40 -1.21
CA GLU A 571 22.74 23.64 -1.83
C GLU A 571 22.85 22.95 -3.19
N ASP A 572 22.56 21.63 -3.27
CA ASP A 572 22.69 20.83 -4.50
C ASP A 572 21.49 21.03 -5.45
N VAL A 573 20.26 20.80 -4.94
CA VAL A 573 19.03 21.09 -5.69
C VAL A 573 18.91 22.60 -5.88
N SER A 574 18.98 23.36 -4.78
CA SER A 574 18.99 24.83 -4.80
C SER A 574 17.76 25.43 -5.51
N THR A 575 17.83 26.68 -5.86
CA THR A 575 16.74 27.42 -6.55
C THR A 575 17.21 27.92 -7.92
N GLY A 576 16.26 28.04 -8.85
CA GLY A 576 16.50 28.59 -10.18
C GLY A 576 16.29 30.10 -10.27
N GLU A 577 16.08 30.59 -11.48
CA GLU A 577 15.99 32.05 -11.78
C GLU A 577 14.75 32.73 -11.19
N HIS A 578 13.68 31.97 -10.91
CA HIS A 578 12.46 32.48 -10.28
C HIS A 578 12.48 32.32 -8.75
N GLY A 579 13.57 31.83 -8.18
CA GLY A 579 13.69 31.56 -6.74
C GLY A 579 12.95 30.31 -6.28
N LEU A 580 12.41 29.54 -7.19
CA LEU A 580 11.77 28.28 -6.91
C LEU A 580 12.79 27.14 -6.86
N MET A 581 12.50 26.08 -6.09
CA MET A 581 13.33 24.88 -6.05
C MET A 581 13.43 24.26 -7.44
N ARG A 582 14.65 23.91 -7.88
CA ARG A 582 14.85 23.23 -9.16
C ARG A 582 14.17 21.87 -9.14
N MET A 583 13.58 21.49 -10.28
CA MET A 583 12.88 20.22 -10.39
C MET A 583 13.83 19.06 -10.65
N LEU A 584 14.96 19.34 -11.32
CA LEU A 584 15.90 18.32 -11.82
C LEU A 584 15.22 17.38 -12.82
N GLN A 585 15.26 16.06 -12.61
CA GLN A 585 14.61 15.10 -13.50
C GLN A 585 13.08 15.10 -13.33
N ASP A 586 12.60 15.26 -12.10
CA ASP A 586 11.17 15.33 -11.77
C ASP A 586 10.95 15.83 -10.33
N ASP A 587 9.71 16.02 -9.99
CA ASP A 587 9.18 16.16 -8.64
C ASP A 587 8.22 14.99 -8.35
N TRP A 588 7.19 15.17 -7.53
CA TRP A 588 6.19 14.12 -7.27
C TRP A 588 5.63 13.50 -8.58
N ASN A 589 5.55 14.27 -9.65
CA ASN A 589 5.07 13.79 -10.94
C ASN A 589 6.22 13.24 -11.80
N ASP A 590 6.59 12.00 -11.59
CA ASP A 590 7.68 11.29 -12.27
C ASP A 590 7.54 11.24 -13.80
N ALA A 591 6.35 11.43 -14.30
CA ALA A 591 6.08 11.45 -15.74
C ALA A 591 6.31 12.83 -16.38
N LEU A 592 6.42 13.91 -15.61
CA LEU A 592 6.30 15.28 -16.10
C LEU A 592 7.30 15.60 -17.21
N VAL A 593 8.57 15.40 -16.97
CA VAL A 593 9.60 15.68 -17.98
C VAL A 593 9.42 14.76 -19.18
N ASN A 594 9.24 13.47 -18.97
CA ASN A 594 9.14 12.47 -20.04
C ASN A 594 7.84 12.56 -20.85
N ALA A 595 6.78 13.18 -20.32
CA ALA A 595 5.49 13.35 -20.99
C ALA A 595 5.36 14.70 -21.70
N TRP A 596 5.84 15.79 -21.09
CA TRP A 596 5.63 17.14 -21.65
C TRP A 596 6.80 17.65 -22.49
N THR A 597 7.96 17.01 -22.43
CA THR A 597 9.15 17.43 -23.19
C THR A 597 9.64 16.34 -24.14
N THR A 598 10.31 16.77 -25.21
CA THR A 598 10.98 15.86 -26.12
C THR A 598 12.35 15.44 -25.56
N LYS A 599 12.90 14.33 -26.05
CA LYS A 599 14.25 13.87 -25.66
C LYS A 599 15.34 14.93 -25.91
N ALA A 600 15.19 15.77 -26.93
CA ALA A 600 16.14 16.85 -27.24
C ALA A 600 16.13 17.97 -26.20
N GLU A 601 15.00 18.22 -25.60
CA GLU A 601 14.77 19.28 -24.60
C GLU A 601 15.14 18.82 -23.19
N ALA A 602 15.14 17.51 -22.92
CA ALA A 602 15.26 16.93 -21.58
C ALA A 602 16.50 17.43 -20.81
N LYS A 603 17.64 17.66 -21.49
CA LYS A 603 18.86 18.17 -20.84
C LYS A 603 18.65 19.59 -20.30
N GLU A 604 18.07 20.48 -21.11
CA GLU A 604 17.77 21.86 -20.68
C GLU A 604 16.77 21.87 -19.51
N VAL A 605 15.75 21.01 -19.59
CA VAL A 605 14.73 20.90 -18.55
C VAL A 605 15.36 20.46 -17.22
N VAL A 606 16.16 19.39 -17.22
CA VAL A 606 16.85 18.92 -16.00
C VAL A 606 17.75 20.00 -15.39
N GLU A 607 18.44 20.81 -16.23
CA GLU A 607 19.34 21.86 -15.78
C GLU A 607 18.63 23.12 -15.28
N LYS A 608 17.46 23.48 -15.83
CA LYS A 608 16.85 24.80 -15.65
C LYS A 608 15.40 24.78 -15.10
N SER A 609 14.75 23.62 -15.07
CA SER A 609 13.37 23.56 -14.59
C SER A 609 13.24 23.89 -13.10
N GLU A 610 12.09 24.43 -12.75
CA GLU A 610 11.76 24.83 -11.38
C GLU A 610 10.36 24.35 -11.01
N SER A 611 10.19 23.77 -9.82
CA SER A 611 8.93 23.23 -9.32
C SER A 611 8.24 24.20 -8.36
N VAL A 612 7.05 24.64 -8.72
CA VAL A 612 6.17 25.40 -7.82
C VAL A 612 5.66 24.48 -6.71
N LEU A 613 5.37 23.21 -7.04
CA LEU A 613 4.96 22.19 -6.06
C LEU A 613 6.00 22.03 -4.96
N ASN A 614 7.25 21.71 -5.32
CA ASN A 614 8.31 21.49 -4.32
C ASN A 614 8.60 22.70 -3.49
N SER A 615 8.54 23.90 -4.09
CA SER A 615 8.73 25.17 -3.37
C SER A 615 7.60 25.43 -2.38
N ALA A 616 6.35 25.15 -2.76
CA ALA A 616 5.20 25.31 -1.88
C ALA A 616 5.23 24.27 -0.72
N MET A 617 5.61 23.02 -1.03
CA MET A 617 5.81 21.98 -0.02
C MET A 617 6.99 22.33 0.91
N ALA A 618 8.11 22.83 0.37
CA ALA A 618 9.28 23.23 1.16
C ALA A 618 8.92 24.35 2.16
N ALA A 619 8.06 25.30 1.80
CA ALA A 619 7.59 26.33 2.72
C ALA A 619 6.87 25.74 3.95
N TYR A 620 6.14 24.65 3.81
CA TYR A 620 5.52 23.93 4.91
C TYR A 620 6.55 23.05 5.67
N VAL A 621 7.31 22.24 4.93
CA VAL A 621 8.22 21.23 5.50
C VAL A 621 9.37 21.87 6.26
N PHE A 622 9.95 22.95 5.75
CA PHE A 622 11.05 23.64 6.42
C PHE A 622 10.58 24.37 7.69
N ASP A 623 9.37 24.92 7.69
CA ASP A 623 8.79 25.48 8.92
C ASP A 623 8.61 24.36 9.97
N ARG A 624 8.08 23.23 9.57
CA ARG A 624 7.87 22.07 10.43
C ARG A 624 9.21 21.54 10.97
N TYR A 625 10.23 21.47 10.12
CA TYR A 625 11.58 21.06 10.48
C TYR A 625 12.24 22.02 11.49
N ALA A 626 12.19 23.33 11.24
CA ALA A 626 12.71 24.35 12.17
C ALA A 626 12.02 24.26 13.54
N ARG A 627 10.70 24.10 13.55
CA ARG A 627 9.91 23.93 14.80
C ARG A 627 10.28 22.64 15.53
N MET A 628 10.46 21.53 14.83
CA MET A 628 10.92 20.26 15.40
C MET A 628 12.31 20.39 16.02
N LEU A 629 13.26 21.04 15.33
CA LEU A 629 14.60 21.28 15.86
C LEU A 629 14.56 22.17 17.12
N THR A 630 13.76 23.23 17.11
CA THR A 630 13.53 24.09 18.29
C THR A 630 12.93 23.29 19.45
N TYR A 631 11.94 22.44 19.17
CA TYR A 631 11.34 21.55 20.17
C TYR A 631 12.36 20.56 20.76
N ALA A 632 13.29 20.10 19.93
CA ALA A 632 14.41 19.23 20.35
C ALA A 632 15.61 19.99 20.95
N GLY A 633 15.45 21.28 21.30
CA GLY A 633 16.44 22.07 22.01
C GLY A 633 17.49 22.75 21.15
N ALA A 634 17.33 22.80 19.83
CA ALA A 634 18.22 23.57 18.97
C ALA A 634 18.09 25.08 19.21
N ASP A 635 19.21 25.76 19.17
CA ASP A 635 19.23 27.24 19.30
C ASP A 635 18.81 27.94 18.00
N ASP A 636 18.61 29.27 18.11
CA ASP A 636 18.12 30.08 17.00
C ASP A 636 19.13 30.20 15.85
N SER A 637 20.44 30.06 16.14
CA SER A 637 21.50 30.13 15.09
C SER A 637 21.34 29.03 14.06
N LEU A 638 20.81 27.84 14.44
CA LEU A 638 20.52 26.76 13.53
C LEU A 638 19.17 26.94 12.83
N THR A 639 18.15 27.42 13.53
CA THR A 639 16.78 27.44 13.01
C THR A 639 16.37 28.73 12.29
N ALA A 640 17.00 29.88 12.57
CA ALA A 640 16.71 31.14 11.88
C ALA A 640 17.02 31.06 10.36
N PRO A 641 18.14 30.48 9.90
CA PRO A 641 18.39 30.31 8.46
C PRO A 641 17.33 29.45 7.76
N ILE A 642 16.82 28.42 8.46
CA ILE A 642 15.74 27.57 7.91
C ILE A 642 14.46 28.39 7.77
N ARG A 643 14.08 29.17 8.79
CA ARG A 643 12.92 30.08 8.73
C ARG A 643 13.04 31.12 7.61
N GLN A 644 14.27 31.63 7.35
CA GLN A 644 14.48 32.52 6.22
C GLN A 644 14.19 31.83 4.88
N LYS A 645 14.62 30.58 4.70
CA LYS A 645 14.29 29.80 3.49
C LYS A 645 12.78 29.58 3.33
N VAL A 646 12.03 29.38 4.43
CA VAL A 646 10.56 29.33 4.38
C VAL A 646 9.98 30.60 3.73
N GLU A 647 10.42 31.78 4.19
CA GLU A 647 9.93 33.07 3.65
C GLU A 647 10.38 33.30 2.20
N ASP A 648 11.56 32.84 1.82
CA ASP A 648 12.05 32.91 0.44
C ASP A 648 11.15 32.05 -0.49
N HIS A 649 10.83 30.80 -0.10
CA HIS A 649 9.92 29.94 -0.86
C HIS A 649 8.50 30.50 -0.90
N ARG A 650 7.96 31.01 0.21
CA ARG A 650 6.65 31.67 0.23
C ARG A 650 6.56 32.79 -0.77
N ARG A 651 7.60 33.63 -0.83
CA ARG A 651 7.69 34.75 -1.77
C ARG A 651 7.78 34.30 -3.22
N ALA A 652 8.63 33.29 -3.50
CA ALA A 652 8.83 32.75 -4.84
C ALA A 652 7.55 32.11 -5.39
N VAL A 653 6.86 31.31 -4.57
CA VAL A 653 5.55 30.69 -4.94
C VAL A 653 4.49 31.76 -5.17
N ARG A 654 4.40 32.77 -4.28
CA ARG A 654 3.42 33.86 -4.41
C ARG A 654 3.58 34.64 -5.71
N ALA A 655 4.81 34.79 -6.21
CA ALA A 655 5.10 35.41 -7.49
C ALA A 655 4.57 34.61 -8.70
N GLN A 656 4.22 33.34 -8.51
CA GLN A 656 3.67 32.49 -9.59
C GLN A 656 2.13 32.48 -9.68
N TRP A 657 1.48 33.43 -9.01
CA TRP A 657 0.04 33.62 -9.07
C TRP A 657 -0.39 34.17 -10.44
N THR A 658 -1.29 33.45 -11.13
CA THR A 658 -1.80 33.84 -12.46
C THR A 658 -2.97 34.85 -12.41
N GLY A 659 -3.45 35.15 -11.21
CA GLY A 659 -4.73 35.84 -10.98
C GLY A 659 -5.87 34.92 -10.62
N GLN A 660 -5.73 33.59 -10.85
CA GLN A 660 -6.75 32.58 -10.61
C GLN A 660 -6.24 31.38 -9.80
N TRP A 661 -5.00 30.94 -10.05
CA TRP A 661 -4.33 29.83 -9.40
C TRP A 661 -2.81 30.00 -9.51
N PHE A 662 -2.02 29.12 -8.87
CA PHE A 662 -0.58 29.08 -8.99
C PHE A 662 -0.18 28.23 -10.21
N ARG A 663 0.84 28.68 -10.96
CA ARG A 663 1.46 27.91 -12.04
C ARG A 663 1.96 26.56 -11.51
N ARG A 664 2.18 25.60 -12.42
CA ARG A 664 2.65 24.25 -12.05
C ARG A 664 4.17 24.15 -11.97
N THR A 665 4.86 24.54 -13.04
CA THR A 665 6.31 24.37 -13.17
C THR A 665 6.85 25.20 -14.33
N TRP A 666 8.09 25.64 -14.20
CA TRP A 666 8.89 26.20 -15.26
C TRP A 666 9.72 25.10 -15.90
N LEU A 667 9.61 24.85 -17.19
CA LEU A 667 10.33 23.82 -17.95
C LEU A 667 11.55 24.36 -18.71
N GLY A 668 12.03 25.55 -18.34
CA GLY A 668 13.14 26.22 -19.02
C GLY A 668 12.72 27.15 -20.17
N PRO A 669 13.65 27.94 -20.70
CA PRO A 669 13.38 28.97 -21.71
C PRO A 669 12.70 28.45 -22.97
N THR A 670 12.99 27.22 -23.39
CA THR A 670 12.42 26.61 -24.61
C THR A 670 10.96 26.21 -24.45
N ASN A 671 10.59 25.70 -23.27
CA ASN A 671 9.27 25.11 -23.02
C ASN A 671 8.31 26.05 -22.26
N GLY A 672 8.85 26.99 -21.45
CA GLY A 672 8.05 27.94 -20.70
C GLY A 672 7.35 27.34 -19.50
N TRP A 673 6.22 27.93 -19.10
CA TRP A 673 5.42 27.54 -17.98
C TRP A 673 4.35 26.52 -18.34
N LEU A 674 4.17 25.51 -17.50
CA LEU A 674 2.92 24.77 -17.37
C LEU A 674 2.07 25.38 -16.25
N GLY A 675 0.75 25.28 -16.37
CA GLY A 675 -0.17 25.79 -15.36
C GLY A 675 -0.56 27.26 -15.53
N GLU A 676 -0.29 27.88 -16.69
CA GLU A 676 -0.78 29.24 -16.96
C GLU A 676 -2.26 29.27 -17.37
N LYS A 677 -2.68 28.31 -18.20
CA LYS A 677 -4.03 28.24 -18.79
C LYS A 677 -4.88 27.10 -18.24
N CYS A 678 -4.26 26.13 -17.62
CA CYS A 678 -4.89 24.99 -17.00
C CYS A 678 -4.50 24.95 -15.52
N ILE A 679 -5.44 24.64 -14.65
CA ILE A 679 -5.13 24.44 -13.24
C ILE A 679 -4.64 23.00 -13.03
N TRP A 680 -3.53 22.88 -12.32
CA TRP A 680 -2.95 21.64 -11.81
C TRP A 680 -3.13 21.57 -10.30
N ILE A 681 -3.59 20.44 -9.81
CA ILE A 681 -3.90 20.29 -8.38
C ILE A 681 -2.66 20.34 -7.49
N GLU A 682 -1.50 19.81 -7.95
CA GLU A 682 -0.35 19.51 -7.11
C GLU A 682 0.17 20.71 -6.30
N PRO A 683 0.43 21.90 -6.86
CA PRO A 683 0.95 23.01 -6.07
C PRO A 683 -0.09 23.71 -5.22
N GLN A 684 -1.38 23.59 -5.55
CA GLN A 684 -2.41 24.46 -4.98
C GLN A 684 -2.64 24.21 -3.47
N PRO A 685 -2.85 22.96 -2.99
CA PRO A 685 -3.01 22.69 -1.57
C PRO A 685 -1.76 23.08 -0.77
N TRP A 686 -0.58 22.79 -1.29
CA TRP A 686 0.67 23.12 -0.62
C TRP A 686 0.90 24.64 -0.52
N ALA A 687 0.48 25.42 -1.52
CA ALA A 687 0.54 26.89 -1.44
C ALA A 687 -0.33 27.44 -0.30
N ILE A 688 -1.47 26.80 -0.02
CA ILE A 688 -2.33 27.13 1.14
C ILE A 688 -1.66 26.70 2.45
N LEU A 689 -1.27 25.44 2.55
CA LEU A 689 -0.69 24.82 3.76
C LEU A 689 0.65 25.47 4.15
N GLY A 690 1.49 25.78 3.17
CA GLY A 690 2.78 26.47 3.35
C GLY A 690 2.65 27.98 3.61
N GLY A 691 1.45 28.57 3.52
CA GLY A 691 1.23 30.00 3.76
C GLY A 691 1.73 30.90 2.62
N SER A 692 1.89 30.35 1.41
CA SER A 692 2.23 31.13 0.21
C SER A 692 1.02 31.89 -0.34
N ALA A 693 -0.17 31.29 -0.29
CA ALA A 693 -1.43 31.95 -0.66
C ALA A 693 -1.90 32.86 0.48
N ASP A 694 -2.25 34.10 0.14
CA ASP A 694 -3.00 34.96 1.06
C ASP A 694 -4.49 34.58 1.10
N GLU A 695 -5.26 35.27 1.96
CA GLU A 695 -6.69 34.96 2.15
C GLU A 695 -7.51 35.21 0.87
N GLN A 696 -7.22 36.25 0.09
CA GLN A 696 -7.92 36.56 -1.17
C GLN A 696 -7.58 35.53 -2.25
N GLN A 697 -6.30 35.17 -2.37
CA GLN A 697 -5.82 34.14 -3.28
C GLN A 697 -6.45 32.79 -2.92
N THR A 698 -6.48 32.45 -1.64
CA THR A 698 -7.08 31.19 -1.13
C THR A 698 -8.57 31.09 -1.52
N ARG A 699 -9.37 32.14 -1.31
CA ARG A 699 -10.78 32.15 -1.71
C ARG A 699 -10.96 31.95 -3.22
N THR A 700 -10.19 32.68 -4.04
CA THR A 700 -10.23 32.57 -5.49
C THR A 700 -9.79 31.17 -5.95
N LEU A 701 -8.73 30.65 -5.36
CA LEU A 701 -8.19 29.34 -5.68
C LEU A 701 -9.17 28.20 -5.40
N ILE A 702 -9.82 28.20 -4.22
CA ILE A 702 -10.80 27.17 -3.85
C ILE A 702 -11.99 27.20 -4.82
N SER A 703 -12.48 28.40 -5.19
CA SER A 703 -13.56 28.52 -6.17
C SER A 703 -13.19 27.92 -7.54
N ASN A 704 -11.93 28.09 -7.96
CA ASN A 704 -11.44 27.54 -9.22
C ASN A 704 -11.20 26.03 -9.13
N ILE A 705 -10.62 25.54 -8.02
CA ILE A 705 -10.47 24.10 -7.76
C ILE A 705 -11.83 23.41 -7.77
N ASP A 706 -12.82 24.00 -7.12
CA ASP A 706 -14.17 23.44 -7.11
C ASP A 706 -14.73 23.31 -8.52
N ARG A 707 -14.70 24.39 -9.30
CA ARG A 707 -15.28 24.43 -10.65
C ARG A 707 -14.52 23.54 -11.64
N GLU A 708 -13.18 23.61 -11.65
CA GLU A 708 -12.36 23.03 -12.72
C GLU A 708 -11.89 21.61 -12.44
N LEU A 709 -11.77 21.22 -11.16
CA LEU A 709 -11.20 19.93 -10.78
C LEU A 709 -12.19 19.02 -10.03
N ARG A 710 -12.99 19.58 -9.11
CA ARG A 710 -13.86 18.77 -8.24
C ARG A 710 -15.22 18.46 -8.89
N GLN A 711 -15.90 19.49 -9.46
CA GLN A 711 -17.25 19.32 -10.01
C GLN A 711 -17.26 18.50 -11.31
N VAL A 712 -16.15 18.38 -11.97
CA VAL A 712 -16.01 17.61 -13.23
C VAL A 712 -15.81 16.11 -13.00
N SER A 713 -15.63 15.67 -11.74
CA SER A 713 -15.40 14.26 -11.41
C SER A 713 -16.24 13.82 -10.21
N PRO A 714 -16.93 12.68 -10.30
CA PRO A 714 -17.75 12.16 -9.20
C PRO A 714 -16.97 11.35 -8.15
N ILE A 715 -15.69 11.01 -8.42
CA ILE A 715 -14.84 10.12 -7.59
C ILE A 715 -13.58 10.80 -7.05
N GLY A 716 -13.59 12.12 -6.98
CA GLY A 716 -12.48 12.95 -6.49
C GLY A 716 -11.97 13.93 -7.53
N ALA A 717 -11.24 14.94 -7.07
CA ALA A 717 -10.70 15.99 -7.93
C ALA A 717 -9.67 15.41 -8.92
N ILE A 718 -9.76 15.86 -10.16
CA ILE A 718 -8.82 15.48 -11.22
C ILE A 718 -7.51 16.25 -11.06
N GLN A 719 -6.41 15.64 -11.52
CA GLN A 719 -5.07 16.25 -11.41
C GLN A 719 -4.91 17.51 -12.24
N LEU A 720 -5.41 17.52 -13.45
CA LEU A 720 -5.23 18.57 -14.44
C LEU A 720 -6.57 18.91 -15.12
N SER A 721 -6.94 20.20 -15.16
CA SER A 721 -8.13 20.64 -15.88
C SER A 721 -7.99 20.48 -17.39
N GLN A 722 -9.13 20.40 -18.07
CA GLN A 722 -9.15 20.34 -19.52
C GLN A 722 -8.53 21.60 -20.14
N GLY A 723 -7.65 21.42 -21.16
CA GLY A 723 -7.05 22.54 -21.87
C GLY A 723 -5.73 22.25 -22.57
N SER A 724 -4.94 23.30 -22.82
CA SER A 724 -3.72 23.23 -23.62
C SER A 724 -2.65 22.32 -23.02
N ASP A 725 -2.56 22.26 -21.69
CA ASP A 725 -1.53 21.49 -20.99
C ASP A 725 -1.76 19.97 -21.10
N GLN A 726 -2.93 19.52 -21.54
CA GLN A 726 -3.19 18.11 -21.82
C GLN A 726 -2.47 17.59 -23.08
N VAL A 727 -1.87 18.48 -23.86
CA VAL A 727 -1.12 18.11 -25.07
C VAL A 727 0.31 17.71 -24.66
N GLN A 728 0.51 16.43 -24.51
CA GLN A 728 1.82 15.85 -24.18
C GLN A 728 2.62 15.56 -25.45
N ARG A 729 3.93 15.84 -25.44
CA ARG A 729 4.84 15.71 -26.60
C ARG A 729 5.92 14.65 -26.43
N GLY A 730 6.08 14.16 -25.23
CA GLY A 730 7.12 13.22 -24.85
C GLY A 730 6.77 11.77 -25.06
N ALA A 731 7.68 10.88 -24.63
CA ALA A 731 7.53 9.44 -24.82
C ALA A 731 6.50 8.79 -23.88
N TRP A 732 6.28 9.38 -22.70
CA TRP A 732 5.37 8.85 -21.68
C TRP A 732 4.03 9.60 -21.68
N HIS A 733 3.39 9.67 -22.82
CA HIS A 733 2.12 10.35 -22.92
C HIS A 733 0.94 9.45 -22.53
N SER A 734 -0.05 10.06 -21.91
CA SER A 734 -1.34 9.47 -21.56
C SER A 734 -2.49 10.22 -22.22
N GLU A 735 -3.61 9.55 -22.50
CA GLU A 735 -4.81 10.23 -22.95
C GLU A 735 -5.39 11.14 -21.86
N PRO A 736 -6.14 12.20 -22.22
CA PRO A 736 -6.83 13.03 -21.26
C PRO A 736 -7.71 12.23 -20.30
N GLY A 737 -7.63 12.56 -19.02
CA GLY A 737 -8.33 11.87 -17.93
C GLY A 737 -7.62 10.64 -17.38
N MET A 738 -6.43 10.31 -17.89
CA MET A 738 -5.63 9.16 -17.43
C MET A 738 -4.32 9.63 -16.79
N GLN A 739 -3.91 8.94 -15.76
CA GLN A 739 -2.62 9.18 -15.08
C GLN A 739 -2.33 10.68 -14.84
N SER A 740 -1.10 11.14 -15.11
CA SER A 740 -0.72 12.54 -14.97
C SER A 740 -1.44 13.51 -15.93
N ASN A 741 -2.21 13.00 -16.88
CA ASN A 741 -3.00 13.82 -17.80
C ASN A 741 -4.48 14.01 -17.34
N GLY A 742 -4.69 14.16 -16.04
CA GLY A 742 -6.00 14.45 -15.48
C GLY A 742 -6.71 13.23 -14.84
N GLY A 743 -5.97 12.21 -14.42
CA GLY A 743 -6.46 11.12 -13.58
C GLY A 743 -6.83 11.61 -12.18
N VAL A 744 -7.45 10.74 -11.39
CA VAL A 744 -7.79 10.97 -9.98
C VAL A 744 -6.80 10.19 -9.12
N TRP A 745 -5.96 10.91 -8.37
CA TRP A 745 -4.92 10.37 -7.50
C TRP A 745 -5.30 10.51 -6.03
N PRO A 746 -5.43 9.44 -5.27
CA PRO A 746 -5.67 9.52 -3.83
C PRO A 746 -4.63 10.35 -3.08
N SER A 747 -3.35 10.22 -3.48
CA SER A 747 -2.22 10.97 -2.89
C SER A 747 -2.33 12.49 -3.06
N LEU A 748 -2.83 12.99 -4.18
CA LEU A 748 -3.08 14.42 -4.40
C LEU A 748 -4.34 14.88 -3.68
N ASN A 749 -5.38 14.06 -3.71
CA ASN A 749 -6.66 14.37 -3.09
C ASN A 749 -6.57 14.43 -1.56
N GLN A 750 -5.71 13.62 -0.91
CA GLN A 750 -5.49 13.76 0.54
C GLN A 750 -4.98 15.15 0.93
N THR A 751 -4.05 15.71 0.14
CA THR A 751 -3.49 17.04 0.40
C THR A 751 -4.53 18.14 0.13
N LEU A 752 -5.35 17.95 -0.89
CA LEU A 752 -6.49 18.86 -1.15
C LEU A 752 -7.49 18.83 0.00
N ILE A 753 -7.90 17.65 0.46
CA ILE A 753 -8.82 17.49 1.59
C ILE A 753 -8.22 18.14 2.84
N TRP A 754 -6.93 17.98 3.09
CA TRP A 754 -6.23 18.61 4.20
C TRP A 754 -6.29 20.15 4.12
N ALA A 755 -5.97 20.74 2.97
CA ALA A 755 -6.05 22.19 2.80
C ALA A 755 -7.48 22.70 2.98
N LEU A 756 -8.47 22.02 2.38
CA LEU A 756 -9.89 22.37 2.51
C LEU A 756 -10.38 22.23 3.95
N ALA A 757 -9.95 21.24 4.70
CA ALA A 757 -10.38 21.01 6.09
C ALA A 757 -10.12 22.22 7.01
N GLY A 758 -9.05 22.98 6.73
CA GLY A 758 -8.75 24.23 7.43
C GLY A 758 -9.68 25.41 7.07
N ILE A 759 -10.44 25.34 5.98
CA ILE A 759 -11.16 26.46 5.37
C ILE A 759 -12.67 26.17 5.30
N ASP A 760 -13.05 25.12 4.58
CA ASP A 760 -14.44 24.68 4.36
C ASP A 760 -14.56 23.19 4.65
N GLY A 761 -14.97 22.86 5.86
CA GLY A 761 -15.13 21.48 6.32
C GLY A 761 -16.20 20.69 5.57
N ALA A 762 -17.23 21.36 5.03
CA ALA A 762 -18.26 20.71 4.25
C ALA A 762 -17.73 20.27 2.88
N MET A 763 -16.98 21.15 2.22
CA MET A 763 -16.32 20.84 0.95
C MET A 763 -15.25 19.75 1.13
N ALA A 764 -14.47 19.81 2.21
CA ALA A 764 -13.47 18.80 2.54
C ALA A 764 -14.09 17.41 2.79
N TRP A 765 -15.21 17.37 3.52
CA TRP A 765 -15.96 16.14 3.79
C TRP A 765 -16.60 15.56 2.52
N ASP A 766 -17.15 16.39 1.65
CA ASP A 766 -17.66 15.97 0.34
C ASP A 766 -16.55 15.37 -0.51
N GLU A 767 -15.36 16.00 -0.54
CA GLU A 767 -14.22 15.49 -1.30
C GLU A 767 -13.69 14.17 -0.75
N TRP A 768 -13.63 14.02 0.58
CA TRP A 768 -13.27 12.74 1.20
C TRP A 768 -14.24 11.62 0.81
N LYS A 769 -15.55 11.90 0.81
CA LYS A 769 -16.57 10.92 0.38
C LYS A 769 -16.44 10.56 -1.10
N LYS A 770 -16.10 11.51 -1.97
CA LYS A 770 -15.85 11.25 -3.39
C LYS A 770 -14.68 10.27 -3.60
N ASN A 771 -13.62 10.41 -2.80
CA ASN A 771 -12.43 9.55 -2.87
C ASN A 771 -12.59 8.18 -2.18
N SER A 772 -13.77 7.83 -1.71
CA SER A 772 -14.02 6.54 -1.05
C SER A 772 -14.26 5.40 -2.04
N PHE A 773 -13.92 4.18 -1.65
CA PHE A 773 -14.32 2.97 -2.40
C PHE A 773 -15.84 2.85 -2.49
N ALA A 774 -16.53 3.19 -1.41
CA ALA A 774 -17.99 3.17 -1.42
C ALA A 774 -18.56 4.06 -2.53
N ARG A 775 -18.02 5.27 -2.69
CA ARG A 775 -18.47 6.17 -3.77
C ARG A 775 -18.09 5.66 -5.15
N HIS A 776 -16.88 5.13 -5.32
CA HIS A 776 -16.45 4.55 -6.59
C HIS A 776 -17.36 3.40 -7.02
N ALA A 777 -17.66 2.46 -6.10
CA ALA A 777 -18.55 1.33 -6.38
C ALA A 777 -19.99 1.72 -6.69
N GLU A 778 -20.46 2.87 -6.18
CA GLU A 778 -21.81 3.41 -6.55
C GLU A 778 -21.81 4.07 -7.93
N VAL A 779 -20.72 4.73 -8.31
CA VAL A 779 -20.61 5.44 -9.60
C VAL A 779 -20.26 4.48 -10.73
N TYR A 780 -19.33 3.53 -10.48
CA TYR A 780 -18.81 2.57 -11.44
C TYR A 780 -18.96 1.12 -10.92
N PRO A 781 -20.17 0.63 -10.69
CA PRO A 781 -20.42 -0.64 -10.00
C PRO A 781 -19.87 -1.86 -10.71
N GLU A 782 -19.60 -1.80 -12.01
CA GLU A 782 -19.09 -2.89 -12.84
C GLU A 782 -17.56 -2.90 -12.93
N VAL A 783 -16.87 -1.98 -12.27
CA VAL A 783 -15.41 -1.98 -12.12
C VAL A 783 -15.07 -2.59 -10.76
N TRP A 784 -14.45 -3.79 -10.72
CA TRP A 784 -14.23 -4.52 -9.49
C TRP A 784 -13.16 -3.87 -8.60
N TYR A 785 -12.10 -3.35 -9.19
CA TYR A 785 -11.15 -2.52 -8.46
C TYR A 785 -11.77 -1.16 -8.15
N GLY A 786 -11.47 -0.61 -6.96
CA GLY A 786 -12.20 0.53 -6.42
C GLY A 786 -13.47 0.13 -5.67
N THR A 787 -13.71 -1.18 -5.40
CA THR A 787 -14.81 -1.66 -4.54
C THR A 787 -14.31 -2.01 -3.13
N TRP A 788 -13.25 -2.80 -3.00
CA TRP A 788 -12.63 -3.16 -1.71
C TRP A 788 -11.12 -2.89 -1.67
N SER A 789 -10.50 -2.61 -2.80
CA SER A 789 -9.14 -2.10 -2.92
C SER A 789 -8.98 -1.45 -4.29
N GLY A 790 -7.98 -0.60 -4.49
CA GLY A 790 -7.86 0.19 -5.71
C GLY A 790 -6.44 0.34 -6.22
N PRO A 791 -6.31 0.96 -7.42
CA PRO A 791 -5.05 1.29 -8.07
C PRO A 791 -4.45 2.59 -7.50
N ASP A 792 -3.27 2.94 -7.95
CA ASP A 792 -2.60 4.21 -7.65
C ASP A 792 -3.37 5.42 -8.20
N VAL A 793 -3.96 5.26 -9.38
CA VAL A 793 -4.71 6.30 -10.08
C VAL A 793 -5.94 5.72 -10.77
N LEU A 794 -7.05 6.43 -10.68
CA LEU A 794 -8.27 6.13 -11.42
C LEU A 794 -8.43 7.09 -12.59
N ASN A 795 -8.94 6.58 -13.70
CA ASN A 795 -9.32 7.41 -14.82
C ASN A 795 -10.48 8.33 -14.44
N SER A 796 -10.34 9.61 -14.72
CA SER A 796 -11.40 10.60 -14.46
C SER A 796 -12.52 10.55 -15.50
N ALA A 797 -13.56 11.33 -15.29
CA ALA A 797 -14.68 11.49 -16.23
C ALA A 797 -14.27 12.08 -17.60
N LEU A 798 -13.04 12.60 -17.73
CA LEU A 798 -12.48 13.05 -19.00
C LEU A 798 -12.00 11.90 -19.87
N SER A 799 -11.74 10.74 -19.30
CA SER A 799 -11.33 9.55 -20.02
C SER A 799 -12.49 8.90 -20.77
N LYS A 800 -12.17 8.17 -21.83
CA LYS A 800 -13.12 7.26 -22.52
C LYS A 800 -13.55 6.09 -21.65
N GLN A 801 -12.81 5.81 -20.57
CA GLN A 801 -13.00 4.70 -19.65
C GLN A 801 -12.95 5.21 -18.21
N PRO A 802 -13.95 6.02 -17.79
CA PRO A 802 -13.95 6.62 -16.46
C PRO A 802 -14.11 5.57 -15.37
N GLY A 803 -13.47 5.79 -14.23
CA GLY A 803 -13.48 4.88 -13.10
C GLY A 803 -12.60 3.64 -13.24
N ALA A 804 -12.03 3.40 -14.43
CA ALA A 804 -11.04 2.36 -14.66
C ALA A 804 -9.64 2.81 -14.24
N THR A 805 -8.63 1.94 -14.45
CA THR A 805 -7.22 2.32 -14.43
C THR A 805 -6.55 1.81 -15.70
N THR A 806 -5.69 2.61 -16.31
CA THR A 806 -4.97 2.24 -17.52
C THR A 806 -3.55 2.77 -17.47
N GLY A 807 -2.59 1.93 -17.86
CA GLY A 807 -1.19 2.30 -18.00
C GLY A 807 -0.83 2.60 -19.44
N GLY A 808 -0.15 3.71 -19.67
CA GLY A 808 0.40 4.06 -20.97
C GLY A 808 1.83 3.58 -21.21
N THR A 809 2.40 2.81 -20.31
CA THR A 809 3.80 2.36 -20.32
C THR A 809 3.90 0.83 -20.42
N PRO A 810 5.11 0.27 -20.64
CA PRO A 810 5.31 -1.17 -20.72
C PRO A 810 4.89 -1.96 -19.48
N PHE A 811 4.58 -1.29 -18.40
CA PHE A 811 4.08 -1.88 -17.15
C PHE A 811 2.56 -1.79 -17.16
N GLY A 812 1.84 -2.80 -17.59
CA GLY A 812 0.38 -2.78 -17.56
C GLY A 812 -0.17 -2.54 -16.16
N TRP A 813 -0.67 -1.34 -15.86
CA TRP A 813 -1.30 -0.99 -14.57
C TRP A 813 -2.47 -1.90 -14.23
N THR A 814 -3.03 -2.54 -15.22
CA THR A 814 -4.13 -3.48 -15.11
C THR A 814 -3.72 -4.91 -14.72
N ASP A 815 -2.42 -5.24 -14.72
CA ASP A 815 -1.95 -6.56 -14.27
C ASP A 815 -2.19 -6.75 -12.76
N PHE A 816 -2.17 -5.66 -11.98
CA PHE A 816 -2.49 -5.62 -10.56
C PHE A 816 -3.23 -4.32 -10.22
N PRO A 817 -4.51 -4.18 -10.61
CA PRO A 817 -5.25 -2.92 -10.50
C PRO A 817 -5.76 -2.63 -9.09
N VAL A 818 -5.29 -3.33 -8.09
CA VAL A 818 -5.67 -3.21 -6.67
C VAL A 818 -4.44 -3.31 -5.77
N LEU A 819 -4.66 -3.21 -4.47
CA LEU A 819 -3.65 -3.32 -3.44
C LEU A 819 -2.62 -2.16 -3.46
N ASN A 820 -2.95 -1.03 -4.10
CA ASN A 820 -2.11 0.15 -3.97
C ASN A 820 -2.32 0.79 -2.58
N MET A 821 -1.25 0.97 -1.83
CA MET A 821 -1.36 1.45 -0.45
C MET A 821 -1.79 2.91 -0.35
N HIS A 822 -1.62 3.74 -1.38
CA HIS A 822 -2.16 5.10 -1.39
C HIS A 822 -3.69 5.12 -1.26
N THR A 823 -4.40 4.20 -1.92
CA THR A 823 -5.87 4.16 -1.83
C THR A 823 -6.38 3.82 -0.44
N HIS A 824 -5.55 3.22 0.40
CA HIS A 824 -5.87 2.89 1.78
C HIS A 824 -5.30 3.90 2.79
N ALA A 825 -4.07 4.38 2.59
CA ALA A 825 -3.41 5.31 3.49
C ALA A 825 -3.98 6.73 3.41
N CYS A 826 -4.19 7.23 2.19
CA CYS A 826 -4.57 8.63 1.97
C CYS A 826 -5.91 9.02 2.59
N PRO A 827 -6.98 8.20 2.51
CA PRO A 827 -8.23 8.50 3.21
C PRO A 827 -8.09 8.54 4.73
N LEU A 828 -7.25 7.68 5.31
CA LEU A 828 -6.99 7.64 6.75
C LEU A 828 -6.23 8.88 7.23
N PHE A 829 -5.18 9.26 6.50
CA PHE A 829 -4.45 10.49 6.80
C PHE A 829 -5.34 11.72 6.66
N ALA A 830 -6.08 11.84 5.55
CA ALA A 830 -6.99 12.95 5.31
C ALA A 830 -8.06 13.06 6.40
N LEU A 831 -8.56 11.94 6.94
CA LEU A 831 -9.54 11.93 8.02
C LEU A 831 -8.98 12.58 9.29
N SER A 832 -7.70 12.37 9.61
CA SER A 832 -7.06 13.05 10.74
C SER A 832 -7.04 14.57 10.57
N LYS A 833 -6.96 15.05 9.34
CA LYS A 833 -6.98 16.49 9.02
C LYS A 833 -8.41 17.04 9.02
N LEU A 834 -9.40 16.23 8.64
CA LEU A 834 -10.83 16.58 8.71
C LEU A 834 -11.31 16.86 10.14
N ILE A 835 -10.78 16.13 11.13
CA ILE A 835 -11.05 16.43 12.55
C ILE A 835 -10.25 17.65 13.05
N GLY A 836 -9.50 18.31 12.17
CA GLY A 836 -8.71 19.50 12.49
C GLY A 836 -7.47 19.24 13.33
N LEU A 837 -6.92 18.02 13.25
CA LEU A 837 -5.77 17.63 14.04
C LEU A 837 -4.47 18.24 13.52
N ASP A 838 -3.72 18.89 14.43
CA ASP A 838 -2.33 19.25 14.26
C ASP A 838 -1.54 18.96 15.54
N PHE A 839 -0.37 18.34 15.41
CA PHE A 839 0.56 18.15 16.51
C PHE A 839 1.46 19.38 16.61
N ILE A 840 1.38 20.06 17.73
CA ILE A 840 2.16 21.27 18.03
C ILE A 840 3.20 20.98 19.12
N GLU A 841 4.16 21.88 19.34
CA GLU A 841 5.24 21.68 20.31
C GLU A 841 4.72 21.40 21.73
N SER A 842 3.64 22.05 22.13
CA SER A 842 3.08 21.89 23.46
C SER A 842 2.11 20.71 23.60
N GLY A 843 1.70 20.06 22.52
CA GLY A 843 0.69 18.99 22.55
C GLY A 843 -0.08 18.84 21.26
N VAL A 844 -1.40 18.91 21.33
CA VAL A 844 -2.33 18.69 20.23
C VAL A 844 -3.24 19.91 20.04
N SER A 845 -3.39 20.36 18.80
CA SER A 845 -4.40 21.33 18.40
C SER A 845 -5.51 20.61 17.62
N LEU A 846 -6.76 20.88 17.95
CA LEU A 846 -7.95 20.32 17.34
C LEU A 846 -8.85 21.47 16.87
N ALA A 847 -9.18 21.49 15.59
CA ALA A 847 -10.04 22.52 15.00
C ALA A 847 -11.10 21.89 14.10
N PRO A 848 -12.03 21.08 14.64
CA PRO A 848 -12.98 20.30 13.86
C PRO A 848 -13.96 21.20 13.15
N LYS A 849 -14.02 21.11 11.80
CA LYS A 849 -14.96 21.80 10.95
C LYS A 849 -15.90 20.85 10.19
N LEU A 850 -15.89 19.57 10.57
CA LEU A 850 -16.78 18.58 9.97
C LEU A 850 -18.24 18.98 10.11
N PRO A 851 -19.06 18.89 9.03
CA PRO A 851 -20.47 19.24 9.05
C PRO A 851 -21.35 18.12 9.63
N LEU A 852 -20.85 17.46 10.70
CA LEU A 852 -21.50 16.33 11.36
C LEU A 852 -21.99 16.77 12.73
N ALA A 853 -23.21 16.39 13.08
CA ALA A 853 -23.78 16.68 14.40
C ALA A 853 -23.03 15.92 15.49
N SER A 854 -22.65 14.68 15.21
CA SER A 854 -21.85 13.85 16.11
C SER A 854 -20.90 12.95 15.32
N PHE A 855 -19.73 12.66 15.91
CA PHE A 855 -18.77 11.70 15.38
C PHE A 855 -17.84 11.18 16.48
N ARG A 856 -17.20 10.06 16.20
CA ARG A 856 -16.14 9.47 17.00
C ARG A 856 -14.94 9.20 16.12
N PHE A 857 -13.77 9.76 16.48
CA PHE A 857 -12.47 9.41 15.95
C PHE A 857 -11.67 8.78 17.09
N GLU A 858 -11.32 7.51 16.95
CA GLU A 858 -10.75 6.72 18.05
C GLU A 858 -9.52 5.95 17.57
N THR A 859 -8.41 6.20 18.24
CA THR A 859 -7.12 5.52 18.03
C THR A 859 -6.41 5.29 19.35
N PRO A 860 -5.42 4.37 19.41
CA PRO A 860 -4.57 4.25 20.61
C PRO A 860 -3.90 5.56 21.04
N LEU A 861 -3.36 6.34 20.10
CA LEU A 861 -2.64 7.58 20.38
C LEU A 861 -3.57 8.70 20.86
N LEU A 862 -4.68 8.89 20.19
CA LEU A 862 -5.62 9.97 20.53
C LEU A 862 -7.06 9.63 20.14
N GLY A 863 -7.99 10.31 20.83
CA GLY A 863 -9.40 10.29 20.46
C GLY A 863 -10.00 11.68 20.46
N LEU A 864 -10.99 11.86 19.59
CA LEU A 864 -11.87 13.02 19.56
C LEU A 864 -13.31 12.56 19.32
N ILE A 865 -14.18 12.85 20.27
CA ILE A 865 -15.59 12.49 20.23
C ILE A 865 -16.39 13.79 20.31
N LYS A 866 -17.24 14.05 19.32
CA LYS A 866 -18.23 15.12 19.31
C LYS A 866 -19.60 14.55 19.57
N SER A 867 -20.33 15.14 20.51
CA SER A 867 -21.72 14.82 20.84
C SER A 867 -22.57 16.09 20.92
N SER A 868 -23.88 15.94 21.11
CA SER A 868 -24.77 17.06 21.39
C SER A 868 -24.42 17.85 22.65
N ASP A 869 -23.75 17.21 23.62
CA ASP A 869 -23.37 17.76 24.90
C ASP A 869 -21.96 18.42 24.91
N GLY A 870 -21.14 18.15 23.93
CA GLY A 870 -19.81 18.73 23.81
C GLY A 870 -18.77 17.83 23.15
N TYR A 871 -17.53 18.00 23.58
CA TYR A 871 -16.37 17.28 23.07
C TYR A 871 -15.64 16.56 24.20
N GLU A 872 -15.11 15.40 23.88
CA GLU A 872 -14.20 14.66 24.78
C GLU A 872 -13.14 13.93 23.97
N GLY A 873 -12.06 13.56 24.64
CA GLY A 873 -10.99 12.85 23.99
C GLY A 873 -9.85 12.45 24.92
N TRP A 874 -8.80 11.93 24.31
CA TRP A 874 -7.58 11.55 24.99
C TRP A 874 -6.36 11.80 24.10
N TYR A 875 -5.19 11.83 24.73
CA TYR A 875 -3.89 11.85 24.06
C TYR A 875 -2.89 11.05 24.89
N ASP A 876 -2.31 10.02 24.30
CA ASP A 876 -1.37 9.07 24.93
C ASP A 876 -0.10 8.90 24.08
N PRO A 877 0.79 9.91 24.00
CA PRO A 877 2.05 9.80 23.29
C PRO A 877 3.01 8.83 23.98
N MET A 878 4.04 8.38 23.26
CA MET A 878 5.04 7.43 23.76
C MET A 878 5.79 7.96 24.99
N ILE A 879 5.97 9.26 25.11
CA ILE A 879 6.70 9.92 26.19
C ILE A 879 5.73 10.65 27.12
N SER A 880 5.78 10.30 28.40
CA SER A 880 4.97 10.94 29.43
C SER A 880 5.48 12.34 29.73
N ASN A 881 4.59 13.33 29.67
CA ASN A 881 4.88 14.72 30.00
C ASN A 881 3.58 15.50 30.28
N THR A 882 3.72 16.79 30.63
CA THR A 882 2.60 17.72 30.59
C THR A 882 2.34 18.18 29.16
N HIS A 883 1.14 17.86 28.66
CA HIS A 883 0.73 18.21 27.30
C HIS A 883 -0.43 19.21 27.34
N SER A 884 -0.51 20.02 26.28
CA SER A 884 -1.60 20.94 26.02
C SER A 884 -2.53 20.34 24.96
N ILE A 885 -3.83 20.38 25.23
CA ILE A 885 -4.88 20.16 24.22
C ILE A 885 -5.50 21.53 23.94
N ARG A 886 -5.42 21.97 22.71
CA ARG A 886 -6.03 23.22 22.22
C ARG A 886 -7.23 22.91 21.35
N LEU A 887 -8.43 23.15 21.82
CA LEU A 887 -9.66 22.96 21.07
C LEU A 887 -10.13 24.31 20.53
N LYS A 888 -10.00 24.52 19.22
CA LYS A 888 -10.39 25.73 18.51
C LYS A 888 -11.80 25.55 17.92
N LEU A 889 -12.75 26.30 18.45
CA LEU A 889 -14.14 26.27 18.05
C LEU A 889 -14.58 27.66 17.60
N PRO A 890 -15.69 27.79 16.82
CA PRO A 890 -16.34 29.08 16.58
C PRO A 890 -16.66 29.77 17.91
N ALA A 891 -16.46 31.08 17.99
CA ALA A 891 -16.58 31.84 19.25
C ALA A 891 -17.98 31.67 19.91
N GLU A 892 -19.04 31.58 19.12
CA GLU A 892 -20.40 31.36 19.61
C GLU A 892 -20.59 29.95 20.19
N GLU A 893 -19.95 28.95 19.61
CA GLU A 893 -19.96 27.57 20.14
C GLU A 893 -19.15 27.47 21.44
N ALA A 894 -17.95 28.06 21.45
CA ALA A 894 -17.06 28.03 22.62
C ALA A 894 -17.70 28.65 23.88
N LYS A 895 -18.56 29.66 23.74
CA LYS A 895 -19.27 30.31 24.88
C LYS A 895 -20.27 29.38 25.58
N ASN A 896 -20.74 28.35 24.91
CA ASN A 896 -21.74 27.42 25.44
C ASN A 896 -21.14 26.40 26.43
N PHE A 897 -19.82 26.30 26.51
CA PHE A 897 -19.15 25.32 27.34
C PHE A 897 -18.78 25.88 28.72
N SER A 898 -19.38 25.29 29.74
CA SER A 898 -19.20 25.73 31.13
C SER A 898 -18.41 24.75 32.01
N ARG A 899 -18.27 23.48 31.54
CA ARG A 899 -17.62 22.43 32.32
C ARG A 899 -16.44 21.85 31.52
N ILE A 900 -15.25 22.08 32.06
CA ILE A 900 -14.01 21.50 31.50
C ILE A 900 -13.43 20.57 32.57
N GLU A 901 -13.08 19.34 32.13
CA GLU A 901 -12.43 18.35 32.98
C GLU A 901 -11.15 17.83 32.33
N ILE A 902 -10.10 17.62 33.12
CA ILE A 902 -8.83 17.04 32.74
C ILE A 902 -8.49 15.95 33.74
N ASN A 903 -8.28 14.71 33.28
CA ASN A 903 -7.99 13.55 34.13
C ASN A 903 -9.00 13.43 35.28
N GLY A 904 -10.30 13.69 35.02
CA GLY A 904 -11.39 13.65 35.97
C GLY A 904 -11.46 14.83 36.96
N LYS A 905 -10.62 15.85 36.81
CA LYS A 905 -10.64 17.04 37.65
C LYS A 905 -11.21 18.23 36.87
N ARG A 906 -12.16 18.94 37.53
CA ARG A 906 -12.74 20.15 36.96
C ARG A 906 -11.70 21.28 36.93
N MET A 907 -11.61 21.98 35.79
CA MET A 907 -10.67 23.07 35.56
C MET A 907 -11.42 24.32 35.07
N PRO A 908 -10.91 25.52 35.34
CA PRO A 908 -11.46 26.74 34.77
C PRO A 908 -11.17 26.78 33.25
N ALA A 909 -12.11 27.33 32.47
CA ALA A 909 -11.89 27.59 31.05
C ALA A 909 -10.76 28.62 30.88
N ARG A 910 -9.79 28.27 30.01
CA ARG A 910 -8.70 29.18 29.64
C ARG A 910 -8.70 29.32 28.12
N MET A 911 -8.85 30.56 27.67
CA MET A 911 -8.73 30.89 26.24
C MET A 911 -7.32 31.37 25.94
N VAL A 912 -6.69 30.74 24.94
CA VAL A 912 -5.36 31.13 24.43
C VAL A 912 -5.44 31.13 22.91
N ASP A 913 -5.14 32.25 22.28
CA ASP A 913 -5.16 32.42 20.82
C ASP A 913 -6.45 31.93 20.16
N GLY A 914 -7.59 32.20 20.80
CA GLY A 914 -8.92 31.79 20.29
C GLY A 914 -9.25 30.30 20.45
N ALA A 915 -8.46 29.53 21.18
CA ALA A 915 -8.70 28.13 21.50
C ALA A 915 -8.90 27.91 22.99
N LEU A 916 -9.74 26.94 23.36
CA LEU A 916 -9.81 26.43 24.71
C LEU A 916 -8.54 25.61 24.98
N GLU A 917 -7.72 26.05 25.93
CA GLU A 917 -6.48 25.35 26.31
C GLU A 917 -6.68 24.52 27.57
N MET A 918 -6.33 23.25 27.47
CA MET A 918 -6.38 22.27 28.57
C MET A 918 -4.99 21.67 28.74
N ARG A 919 -4.45 21.65 29.97
CA ARG A 919 -3.12 21.11 30.24
C ARG A 919 -3.18 20.02 31.30
N GLY A 920 -2.50 18.90 31.06
CA GLY A 920 -2.44 17.78 31.98
C GLY A 920 -1.31 16.82 31.69
N GLN A 921 -1.06 15.92 32.61
CA GLN A 921 -0.11 14.82 32.47
C GLN A 921 -0.72 13.71 31.63
N GLY A 922 0.08 13.10 30.72
CA GLY A 922 -0.28 11.94 29.93
C GLY A 922 0.90 11.39 29.15
N GLY A 923 0.72 10.21 28.56
CA GLY A 923 1.70 9.48 27.78
C GLY A 923 2.21 8.22 28.45
N ALA A 924 2.93 7.41 27.69
CA ALA A 924 3.51 6.13 28.10
C ALA A 924 2.47 5.14 28.68
N GLY A 925 1.29 5.04 28.02
CA GLY A 925 0.20 4.15 28.41
C GLY A 925 -0.76 4.75 29.46
N THR A 926 -0.55 6.02 29.85
CA THR A 926 -1.46 6.76 30.74
C THR A 926 -1.99 7.99 30.00
N ALA A 927 -3.11 7.83 29.30
CA ALA A 927 -3.66 8.87 28.45
C ALA A 927 -4.05 10.14 29.25
N LEU A 928 -3.66 11.32 28.76
CA LEU A 928 -4.29 12.60 29.12
C LEU A 928 -5.74 12.58 28.61
N ARG A 929 -6.72 12.52 29.52
CA ARG A 929 -8.14 12.53 29.19
C ARG A 929 -8.73 13.92 29.48
N TRP A 930 -9.59 14.35 28.56
CA TRP A 930 -10.21 15.67 28.66
C TRP A 930 -11.66 15.64 28.20
N SER A 931 -12.48 16.55 28.71
CA SER A 931 -13.81 16.81 28.19
C SER A 931 -14.19 18.26 28.33
N VAL A 932 -15.06 18.71 27.43
CA VAL A 932 -15.64 20.05 27.40
C VAL A 932 -17.14 19.88 27.20
N ARG A 933 -17.94 20.27 28.18
CA ARG A 933 -19.40 20.09 28.22
C ARG A 933 -20.14 21.43 28.33
N LYS A 934 -21.39 21.45 27.85
CA LYS A 934 -22.30 22.60 27.96
C LYS A 934 -22.67 22.92 29.42
#